data_c3ff56c770c1f59702c292abc3c87e85
#
_entry.id   c3ff56c770c1f59702c292abc3c87e85
#
_cell.length_a   1.000
_cell.length_b   1.000
_cell.length_c   1.000
_cell.angle_alpha   90.00
_cell.angle_beta   90.00
_cell.angle_gamma   90.00
#
_symmetry.space_group_name_H-M   'P 1'
#
loop_
_entity.id
_entity.type
_entity.pdbx_description
1 polymer ?
#
loop_
_entity_poly.entity_id
_entity_poly.type
_entity_poly.pdbx_seq_one_letter_code
_entity_poly.pdbx_strand_id
1 'polypeptide(L)'
;MKISFLVRDLCHMGGVVSATQNLAGALASRHEVEIVAMRKVRDTSYFPLDPRVSVRVLTDLRGHSPASDLEHPLIGVFPKVYPVDPAEKKPVVSRLAELRLLEFLATTDSDVVVSSSPRNTIMLSYAEGDYLRVTQEHSMPSVYAKYYQGRLFKAYHSLDALTALTPEEAESIGKQVPDVRNRLAVMPNCVPAAPVQSKSTNKVIIAAGLLKENKNFAALVEAFAIVVRKHPDWRLRIYGQGTEKANLRKQIESLGLHNSVALMGPAAPVAPEFSKGSIFVLPSKREAFGNVIVEAMAAGLPVVSTDAHHGPRNIITHGEDGLIVPGDDTDAMAEAILELIEDDDRRKRMSEAAVRGAVRFHEEASRERFEAILRDAFARKALPTSATARMDTGGSVRIDVGALPAEARDVTVVCRRTGGGDVEKRFPVSAEGAAVVPWNGGLPEAIWELSLRTADGHEVPLNVDGYGCDVRELLHVPLPRAGARAMELMLPHRNSDDRLRIRSVARASHVEVGDLAVTAQTVELQAEYWGGELGRGAQIEAVLRKDKSRVLTFPALAGEGTRITSTVDCGALVGEHAGAEQIWDVWLRPAEGAERVPLSKLATDVLQPINVFTFPWPRVTVARDPRKTLRAKAGRCVATVRNGGTPPPRPVTTIEIRPYFTSAAQFALKTVRV
;
A
#
# COMPACT_ATOMS: atom_id res chain seq x y z
N MET A 1 4.06 28.73 -6.76
CA MET A 1 3.29 27.96 -5.78
C MET A 1 3.75 28.32 -4.39
N LYS A 2 2.85 28.21 -3.40
CA LYS A 2 3.16 28.30 -1.99
C LYS A 2 3.29 26.90 -1.38
N ILE A 3 4.45 26.58 -0.80
CA ILE A 3 4.78 25.25 -0.29
C ILE A 3 5.11 25.33 1.18
N SER A 4 4.39 24.61 2.03
CA SER A 4 4.63 24.56 3.48
C SER A 4 5.18 23.20 3.92
N PHE A 5 6.33 23.19 4.59
CA PHE A 5 6.96 22.00 5.15
C PHE A 5 6.65 21.87 6.65
N LEU A 6 6.05 20.76 7.05
CA LEU A 6 5.76 20.46 8.45
C LEU A 6 6.95 19.77 9.12
N VAL A 7 7.60 20.42 10.06
CA VAL A 7 8.68 19.84 10.85
C VAL A 7 8.34 19.82 12.33
N ARG A 8 8.85 18.85 13.07
CA ARG A 8 8.64 18.80 14.51
C ARG A 8 9.40 19.92 15.24
N ASP A 9 10.67 20.12 14.90
CA ASP A 9 11.58 21.02 15.57
C ASP A 9 12.68 21.45 14.59
N LEU A 10 12.72 22.73 14.27
CA LEU A 10 13.69 23.28 13.31
C LEU A 10 15.12 23.36 13.90
N CYS A 11 15.21 23.36 15.22
CA CYS A 11 16.47 23.51 15.95
C CYS A 11 17.10 22.17 16.36
N HIS A 12 16.58 21.05 15.85
CA HIS A 12 17.16 19.73 16.14
C HIS A 12 18.31 19.42 15.20
N MET A 13 19.41 18.89 15.75
CA MET A 13 20.53 18.37 14.95
C MET A 13 20.14 16.99 14.39
N GLY A 14 19.97 16.88 13.07
CA GLY A 14 19.65 15.61 12.43
C GLY A 14 19.41 15.72 10.93
N GLY A 15 19.63 14.61 10.21
CA GLY A 15 19.56 14.55 8.75
C GLY A 15 18.20 14.94 8.16
N VAL A 16 17.10 14.68 8.88
CA VAL A 16 15.74 15.06 8.43
C VAL A 16 15.60 16.59 8.38
N VAL A 17 16.06 17.28 9.43
CA VAL A 17 15.96 18.74 9.50
C VAL A 17 16.85 19.38 8.44
N SER A 18 18.10 18.92 8.30
CA SER A 18 19.01 19.37 7.26
C SER A 18 18.42 19.16 5.85
N ALA A 19 17.95 17.95 5.55
CA ALA A 19 17.38 17.63 4.25
C ALA A 19 16.12 18.49 3.91
N THR A 20 15.25 18.70 4.91
CA THR A 20 14.07 19.55 4.73
C THR A 20 14.46 21.01 4.47
N GLN A 21 15.42 21.55 5.23
CA GLN A 21 15.91 22.92 5.03
C GLN A 21 16.58 23.11 3.67
N ASN A 22 17.39 22.15 3.24
CA ASN A 22 18.07 22.19 1.95
C ASN A 22 17.06 22.15 0.79
N LEU A 23 16.07 21.26 0.85
CA LEU A 23 15.02 21.19 -0.19
C LEU A 23 14.15 22.45 -0.18
N ALA A 24 13.78 22.95 1.00
CA ALA A 24 13.04 24.21 1.13
C ALA A 24 13.81 25.38 0.50
N GLY A 25 15.12 25.49 0.77
CA GLY A 25 16.00 26.49 0.16
C GLY A 25 16.11 26.35 -1.37
N ALA A 26 16.26 25.12 -1.86
CA ALA A 26 16.29 24.85 -3.29
C ALA A 26 14.99 25.29 -4.01
N LEU A 27 13.84 25.01 -3.40
CA LEU A 27 12.51 25.37 -3.92
C LEU A 27 12.23 26.87 -3.81
N ALA A 28 12.77 27.54 -2.79
CA ALA A 28 12.60 28.99 -2.57
C ALA A 28 13.21 29.87 -3.70
N SER A 29 13.97 29.28 -4.61
CA SER A 29 14.42 29.95 -5.84
C SER A 29 13.30 30.26 -6.83
N ARG A 30 12.18 29.50 -6.79
CA ARG A 30 11.06 29.62 -7.76
C ARG A 30 9.68 29.63 -7.08
N HIS A 31 9.60 29.33 -5.79
CA HIS A 31 8.35 29.18 -5.05
C HIS A 31 8.37 30.00 -3.77
N GLU A 32 7.21 30.35 -3.25
CA GLU A 32 7.05 30.81 -1.89
C GLU A 32 7.14 29.61 -0.95
N VAL A 33 8.11 29.60 -0.02
CA VAL A 33 8.34 28.45 0.85
C VAL A 33 8.28 28.86 2.31
N GLU A 34 7.48 28.11 3.08
CA GLU A 34 7.36 28.25 4.53
C GLU A 34 7.74 26.94 5.23
N ILE A 35 8.50 27.03 6.33
CA ILE A 35 8.66 25.90 7.26
C ILE A 35 7.80 26.13 8.48
N VAL A 36 6.87 25.23 8.75
CA VAL A 36 5.97 25.23 9.89
C VAL A 36 6.53 24.28 10.95
N ALA A 37 7.12 24.85 12.01
CA ALA A 37 7.70 24.10 13.11
C ALA A 37 6.70 23.93 14.26
N MET A 38 6.46 22.68 14.68
CA MET A 38 5.58 22.38 15.81
C MET A 38 6.05 23.08 17.09
N ARG A 39 7.35 23.21 17.27
CA ARG A 39 7.94 23.88 18.44
C ARG A 39 9.29 24.54 18.11
N LYS A 40 9.63 25.55 18.89
CA LYS A 40 10.95 26.19 18.90
C LYS A 40 11.49 26.19 20.32
N VAL A 41 12.71 25.64 20.52
CA VAL A 41 13.35 25.49 21.82
C VAL A 41 14.64 26.27 21.93
N ARG A 42 15.14 26.89 20.85
CA ARG A 42 16.40 27.62 20.74
C ARG A 42 16.24 28.78 19.76
N ASP A 43 17.13 29.76 19.84
CA ASP A 43 17.13 30.93 18.95
C ASP A 43 17.59 30.57 17.53
N THR A 44 18.64 29.76 17.44
CA THR A 44 19.32 29.44 16.18
C THR A 44 19.16 27.98 15.82
N SER A 45 19.00 27.70 14.53
CA SER A 45 19.13 26.35 13.98
C SER A 45 20.60 25.92 13.95
N TYR A 46 20.86 24.61 13.96
CA TYR A 46 22.18 24.05 13.71
C TYR A 46 22.63 24.20 12.27
N PHE A 47 21.67 24.20 11.34
CA PHE A 47 21.95 24.31 9.92
C PHE A 47 21.53 25.70 9.41
N PRO A 48 22.23 26.27 8.45
CA PRO A 48 21.84 27.53 7.84
C PRO A 48 20.51 27.39 7.14
N LEU A 49 19.63 28.36 7.35
CA LEU A 49 18.36 28.44 6.64
C LEU A 49 18.50 29.46 5.54
N ASP A 50 18.02 29.12 4.34
CA ASP A 50 17.96 30.06 3.22
C ASP A 50 17.08 31.26 3.60
N PRO A 51 17.57 32.51 3.45
CA PRO A 51 16.83 33.71 3.87
C PRO A 51 15.50 33.92 3.12
N ARG A 52 15.28 33.24 2.02
CA ARG A 52 14.03 33.27 1.25
C ARG A 52 12.95 32.38 1.85
N VAL A 53 13.31 31.47 2.76
CA VAL A 53 12.38 30.55 3.42
C VAL A 53 11.81 31.21 4.66
N SER A 54 10.49 31.40 4.72
CA SER A 54 9.82 31.87 5.92
C SER A 54 9.65 30.77 6.97
N VAL A 55 9.54 31.16 8.24
CA VAL A 55 9.36 30.21 9.35
C VAL A 55 8.16 30.59 10.20
N ARG A 56 7.23 29.67 10.33
CA ARG A 56 6.10 29.74 11.27
C ARG A 56 6.36 28.82 12.45
N VAL A 57 6.27 29.34 13.65
CA VAL A 57 6.43 28.54 14.87
C VAL A 57 5.07 28.36 15.53
N LEU A 58 4.64 27.12 15.73
CA LEU A 58 3.36 26.84 16.36
C LEU A 58 3.41 26.95 17.88
N THR A 59 4.54 26.59 18.51
CA THR A 59 4.76 26.84 19.95
C THR A 59 6.19 27.30 20.23
N ASP A 60 6.35 28.40 20.94
CA ASP A 60 7.64 28.91 21.38
C ASP A 60 7.92 28.46 22.83
N LEU A 61 8.93 27.63 23.00
CA LEU A 61 9.31 27.06 24.29
C LEU A 61 10.60 27.68 24.84
N ARG A 62 10.99 28.86 24.37
CA ARG A 62 12.17 29.61 24.88
C ARG A 62 11.75 30.47 26.05
N GLY A 63 12.39 30.26 27.23
CA GLY A 63 12.02 30.98 28.47
C GLY A 63 12.27 32.48 28.44
N HIS A 64 13.12 32.97 27.54
CA HIS A 64 13.43 34.39 27.39
C HIS A 64 12.68 35.07 26.23
N SER A 65 11.88 34.33 25.48
CA SER A 65 11.11 34.87 24.34
C SER A 65 9.88 35.64 24.83
N PRO A 66 9.62 36.86 24.32
CA PRO A 66 8.36 37.55 24.60
C PRO A 66 7.10 36.78 24.10
N ALA A 67 7.29 35.91 23.10
CA ALA A 67 6.24 35.06 22.55
C ALA A 67 6.25 33.66 23.17
N SER A 68 6.84 33.46 24.33
CA SER A 68 6.95 32.17 25.01
C SER A 68 5.57 31.61 25.37
N ASP A 69 5.33 30.35 25.00
CA ASP A 69 4.13 29.59 25.36
C ASP A 69 4.32 28.75 26.64
N LEU A 70 5.46 28.83 27.32
CA LEU A 70 5.80 27.96 28.46
C LEU A 70 4.75 27.99 29.59
N GLU A 71 4.13 29.13 29.83
CA GLU A 71 3.07 29.28 30.85
C GLU A 71 1.67 28.93 30.36
N HIS A 72 1.50 28.62 29.07
CA HIS A 72 0.20 28.28 28.53
C HIS A 72 -0.32 26.95 29.11
N PRO A 73 -1.59 26.85 29.60
CA PRO A 73 -2.10 25.67 30.29
C PRO A 73 -2.01 24.36 29.49
N LEU A 74 -2.03 24.44 28.17
CA LEU A 74 -2.00 23.26 27.28
C LEU A 74 -0.58 22.81 26.91
N ILE A 75 0.49 23.46 27.36
CA ILE A 75 1.88 23.06 27.05
C ILE A 75 2.25 21.74 27.69
N GLY A 76 1.82 21.48 28.92
CA GLY A 76 2.08 20.23 29.62
C GLY A 76 1.07 19.11 29.33
N VAL A 77 0.07 19.38 28.50
CA VAL A 77 -1.02 18.46 28.20
C VAL A 77 -0.70 17.63 26.95
N PHE A 78 -0.89 16.32 27.05
CA PHE A 78 -0.74 15.43 25.92
C PHE A 78 -1.72 15.72 24.79
N PRO A 79 -1.32 15.60 23.52
CA PRO A 79 -2.20 15.75 22.37
C PRO A 79 -3.25 14.63 22.35
N LYS A 80 -4.37 14.84 21.65
CA LYS A 80 -5.46 13.86 21.52
C LYS A 80 -5.38 13.04 20.24
N VAL A 81 -4.93 13.65 19.15
CA VAL A 81 -4.87 13.08 17.81
C VAL A 81 -3.43 12.83 17.38
N TYR A 82 -2.52 13.75 17.68
CA TYR A 82 -1.10 13.60 17.37
C TYR A 82 -0.53 12.34 18.03
N PRO A 83 0.16 11.46 17.28
CA PRO A 83 0.67 10.22 17.83
C PRO A 83 1.70 10.46 18.96
N VAL A 84 1.48 9.82 20.09
CA VAL A 84 2.34 9.87 21.27
C VAL A 84 2.99 8.51 21.48
N ASP A 85 4.30 8.51 21.81
CA ASP A 85 4.96 7.29 22.24
C ASP A 85 4.46 6.92 23.66
N PRO A 86 3.98 5.69 23.90
CA PRO A 86 3.58 5.26 25.24
C PRO A 86 4.67 5.41 26.31
N ALA A 87 5.93 5.45 25.91
CA ALA A 87 7.07 5.68 26.81
C ALA A 87 7.32 7.16 27.14
N GLU A 88 6.65 8.09 26.47
CA GLU A 88 6.80 9.54 26.73
C GLU A 88 6.19 9.90 28.09
N LYS A 89 7.03 10.39 29.01
CA LYS A 89 6.61 10.87 30.33
C LYS A 89 6.06 12.30 30.31
N LYS A 90 6.43 13.08 29.28
CA LYS A 90 5.95 14.44 29.01
C LYS A 90 5.72 14.58 27.51
N PRO A 91 4.75 15.38 27.08
CA PRO A 91 4.47 15.55 25.67
C PRO A 91 5.67 16.20 24.95
N VAL A 92 6.18 15.54 23.93
CA VAL A 92 7.16 16.10 23.00
C VAL A 92 6.50 17.16 22.12
N VAL A 93 5.24 16.92 21.74
CA VAL A 93 4.34 17.87 21.08
C VAL A 93 3.14 18.04 22.01
N SER A 94 2.85 19.27 22.39
CA SER A 94 1.78 19.59 23.33
C SER A 94 0.41 19.63 22.66
N ARG A 95 -0.65 19.63 23.48
CA ARG A 95 -2.03 19.85 22.99
C ARG A 95 -2.16 21.22 22.31
N LEU A 96 -1.46 22.24 22.77
CA LEU A 96 -1.43 23.56 22.14
C LEU A 96 -0.89 23.49 20.71
N ALA A 97 0.27 22.83 20.54
CA ALA A 97 0.89 22.66 19.22
C ALA A 97 0.00 21.86 18.27
N GLU A 98 -0.69 20.83 18.77
CA GLU A 98 -1.63 20.05 17.99
C GLU A 98 -2.81 20.92 17.50
N LEU A 99 -3.43 21.71 18.37
CA LEU A 99 -4.55 22.57 18.00
C LEU A 99 -4.15 23.62 16.97
N ARG A 100 -3.01 24.28 17.15
CA ARG A 100 -2.47 25.25 16.19
C ARG A 100 -2.07 24.61 14.86
N LEU A 101 -1.63 23.34 14.87
CA LEU A 101 -1.39 22.60 13.64
C LEU A 101 -2.69 22.31 12.88
N LEU A 102 -3.73 21.86 13.58
CA LEU A 102 -5.04 21.60 12.97
C LEU A 102 -5.66 22.89 12.40
N GLU A 103 -5.54 23.99 13.13
CA GLU A 103 -5.96 25.33 12.65
C GLU A 103 -5.17 25.74 11.39
N PHE A 104 -3.84 25.60 11.40
CA PHE A 104 -3.01 25.86 10.23
C PHE A 104 -3.44 25.01 9.04
N LEU A 105 -3.63 23.71 9.23
CA LEU A 105 -4.04 22.79 8.15
C LEU A 105 -5.44 23.11 7.60
N ALA A 106 -6.32 23.68 8.40
CA ALA A 106 -7.67 24.07 7.97
C ALA A 106 -7.70 25.43 7.27
N THR A 107 -6.74 26.33 7.52
CA THR A 107 -6.81 27.74 7.08
C THR A 107 -5.67 28.17 6.16
N THR A 108 -4.68 27.32 5.94
CA THR A 108 -3.53 27.67 5.07
C THR A 108 -3.96 27.90 3.62
N ASP A 109 -3.35 28.88 3.00
CA ASP A 109 -3.45 29.19 1.57
C ASP A 109 -2.33 28.52 0.73
N SER A 110 -1.65 27.52 1.31
CA SER A 110 -0.61 26.78 0.60
C SER A 110 -1.21 25.95 -0.53
N ASP A 111 -0.52 25.89 -1.67
CA ASP A 111 -0.83 24.95 -2.75
C ASP A 111 -0.40 23.52 -2.41
N VAL A 112 0.64 23.40 -1.57
CA VAL A 112 1.25 22.11 -1.19
C VAL A 112 1.64 22.12 0.28
N VAL A 113 1.26 21.09 1.01
CA VAL A 113 1.73 20.85 2.39
C VAL A 113 2.53 19.55 2.42
N VAL A 114 3.80 19.66 2.83
CA VAL A 114 4.76 18.55 2.85
C VAL A 114 5.05 18.13 4.29
N SER A 115 4.84 16.89 4.61
CA SER A 115 5.24 16.30 5.89
C SER A 115 6.61 15.63 5.79
N SER A 116 7.51 15.94 6.72
CA SER A 116 8.85 15.33 6.82
C SER A 116 8.98 14.35 8.00
N SER A 117 7.86 13.89 8.56
CA SER A 117 7.90 12.92 9.66
C SER A 117 6.60 12.11 9.76
N PRO A 118 6.65 10.84 10.18
CA PRO A 118 5.48 9.96 10.24
C PRO A 118 4.32 10.52 11.08
N ARG A 119 4.65 11.19 12.19
CA ARG A 119 3.63 11.76 13.08
C ARG A 119 2.92 12.95 12.42
N ASN A 120 3.66 13.81 11.70
CA ASN A 120 3.06 14.90 10.93
C ASN A 120 2.29 14.38 9.71
N THR A 121 2.74 13.28 9.08
CA THR A 121 2.01 12.59 8.01
C THR A 121 0.64 12.11 8.48
N ILE A 122 0.56 11.52 9.67
CA ILE A 122 -0.71 11.12 10.27
C ILE A 122 -1.59 12.34 10.53
N MET A 123 -1.04 13.46 10.98
CA MET A 123 -1.83 14.68 11.16
C MET A 123 -2.33 15.26 9.85
N LEU A 124 -1.47 15.26 8.82
CA LEU A 124 -1.83 15.74 7.48
C LEU A 124 -2.99 14.94 6.85
N SER A 125 -3.14 13.67 7.20
CA SER A 125 -4.24 12.82 6.72
C SER A 125 -5.63 13.22 7.27
N TYR A 126 -5.69 14.00 8.34
CA TYR A 126 -6.93 14.53 8.89
C TYR A 126 -7.30 15.93 8.34
N ALA A 127 -6.46 16.47 7.47
CA ALA A 127 -6.68 17.80 6.92
C ALA A 127 -7.77 17.79 5.82
N GLU A 128 -8.58 18.84 5.79
CA GLU A 128 -9.68 19.01 4.81
C GLU A 128 -9.40 20.09 3.77
N GLY A 129 -8.23 20.76 3.84
CA GLY A 129 -7.85 21.83 2.90
C GLY A 129 -7.63 21.33 1.47
N ASP A 130 -7.84 22.25 0.50
CA ASP A 130 -7.69 21.98 -0.94
C ASP A 130 -6.26 22.22 -1.45
N TYR A 131 -5.28 21.62 -0.81
CA TYR A 131 -3.87 21.61 -1.21
C TYR A 131 -3.39 20.18 -1.46
N LEU A 132 -2.28 20.01 -2.17
CA LEU A 132 -1.63 18.71 -2.26
C LEU A 132 -1.05 18.30 -0.91
N ARG A 133 -1.38 17.08 -0.49
CA ARG A 133 -0.82 16.43 0.71
C ARG A 133 0.33 15.54 0.30
N VAL A 134 1.53 15.93 0.68
CA VAL A 134 2.75 15.23 0.30
C VAL A 134 3.48 14.74 1.55
N THR A 135 4.02 13.52 1.54
CA THR A 135 4.95 13.07 2.58
C THR A 135 6.31 12.75 2.01
N GLN A 136 7.35 13.17 2.73
CA GLN A 136 8.73 12.72 2.56
C GLN A 136 9.08 11.74 3.67
N GLU A 137 9.20 10.44 3.34
CA GLU A 137 9.68 9.44 4.29
C GLU A 137 11.21 9.49 4.34
N HIS A 138 11.74 9.70 5.55
CA HIS A 138 13.18 9.76 5.80
C HIS A 138 13.72 8.51 6.52
N SER A 139 12.88 7.53 6.73
CA SER A 139 13.24 6.25 7.36
C SER A 139 12.25 5.17 6.91
N MET A 140 12.71 3.94 6.83
CA MET A 140 11.83 2.82 6.49
C MET A 140 10.67 2.69 7.47
N PRO A 141 9.42 2.52 7.01
CA PRO A 141 8.27 2.34 7.90
C PRO A 141 8.42 1.16 8.86
N SER A 142 9.19 0.15 8.50
CA SER A 142 9.48 -1.04 9.33
C SER A 142 10.24 -0.71 10.63
N VAL A 143 10.95 0.42 10.70
CA VAL A 143 11.66 0.83 11.93
C VAL A 143 10.78 1.63 12.90
N TYR A 144 9.58 2.01 12.46
CA TYR A 144 8.65 2.74 13.31
C TYR A 144 7.96 1.83 14.32
N ALA A 145 7.64 2.37 15.47
CA ALA A 145 6.93 1.62 16.49
C ALA A 145 5.57 1.10 15.97
N LYS A 146 5.29 -0.18 16.22
CA LYS A 146 4.09 -0.86 15.72
C LYS A 146 2.78 -0.16 16.09
N TYR A 147 2.76 0.54 17.23
CA TYR A 147 1.54 1.20 17.72
C TYR A 147 1.03 2.32 16.81
N TYR A 148 1.89 2.97 16.01
CA TYR A 148 1.44 3.97 15.06
C TYR A 148 1.65 3.59 13.58
N GLN A 149 2.34 2.48 13.30
CA GLN A 149 2.60 2.02 11.94
C GLN A 149 1.29 1.81 11.15
N GLY A 150 0.28 1.16 11.77
CA GLY A 150 -1.04 0.98 11.16
C GLY A 150 -1.76 2.30 10.87
N ARG A 151 -1.61 3.31 11.75
CA ARG A 151 -2.16 4.65 11.51
C ARG A 151 -1.43 5.36 10.37
N LEU A 152 -0.12 5.18 10.26
CA LEU A 152 0.69 5.74 9.19
C LEU A 152 0.28 5.16 7.82
N PHE A 153 0.15 3.82 7.74
CA PHE A 153 -0.29 3.17 6.50
C PHE A 153 -1.70 3.60 6.09
N LYS A 154 -2.61 3.76 7.07
CA LYS A 154 -3.92 4.33 6.80
C LYS A 154 -3.82 5.78 6.30
N ALA A 155 -2.94 6.58 6.88
CA ALA A 155 -2.73 7.97 6.46
C ALA A 155 -2.24 8.09 5.01
N TYR A 156 -1.44 7.14 4.52
CA TYR A 156 -0.94 7.13 3.14
C TYR A 156 -2.06 7.14 2.09
N HIS A 157 -3.22 6.54 2.40
CA HIS A 157 -4.37 6.56 1.47
C HIS A 157 -4.94 7.97 1.21
N SER A 158 -4.74 8.90 2.14
CA SER A 158 -5.23 10.28 2.05
C SER A 158 -4.24 11.26 1.41
N LEU A 159 -3.05 10.78 1.03
CA LEU A 159 -2.00 11.64 0.47
C LEU A 159 -2.04 11.63 -1.06
N ASP A 160 -1.70 12.76 -1.66
CA ASP A 160 -1.63 12.94 -3.11
C ASP A 160 -0.28 12.47 -3.68
N ALA A 161 0.80 12.54 -2.89
CA ALA A 161 2.11 12.00 -3.23
C ALA A 161 2.86 11.49 -1.99
N LEU A 162 3.59 10.39 -2.17
CA LEU A 162 4.51 9.84 -1.18
C LEU A 162 5.90 9.77 -1.80
N THR A 163 6.93 10.12 -1.03
CA THR A 163 8.30 9.94 -1.48
C THR A 163 9.11 9.09 -0.52
N ALA A 164 9.95 8.24 -1.07
CA ALA A 164 10.94 7.44 -0.36
C ALA A 164 12.35 7.83 -0.82
N LEU A 165 13.36 7.61 0.01
CA LEU A 165 14.74 8.04 -0.28
C LEU A 165 15.42 7.17 -1.32
N THR A 166 15.03 5.89 -1.43
CA THR A 166 15.62 4.91 -2.34
C THR A 166 14.56 4.08 -3.06
N PRO A 167 14.89 3.47 -4.22
CA PRO A 167 13.98 2.57 -4.94
C PRO A 167 13.50 1.39 -4.10
N GLU A 168 14.40 0.79 -3.30
CA GLU A 168 14.07 -0.38 -2.48
C GLU A 168 13.10 -0.01 -1.35
N GLU A 169 13.25 1.20 -0.78
CA GLU A 169 12.30 1.71 0.21
C GLU A 169 10.93 1.96 -0.43
N ALA A 170 10.89 2.57 -1.61
CA ALA A 170 9.66 2.75 -2.37
C ALA A 170 8.99 1.40 -2.67
N GLU A 171 9.76 0.41 -3.14
CA GLU A 171 9.24 -0.94 -3.37
C GLU A 171 8.68 -1.58 -2.09
N SER A 172 9.39 -1.41 -0.96
CA SER A 172 8.96 -1.93 0.34
C SER A 172 7.63 -1.31 0.79
N ILE A 173 7.47 0.01 0.65
CA ILE A 173 6.21 0.72 0.95
C ILE A 173 5.11 0.21 0.02
N GLY A 174 5.37 0.14 -1.29
CA GLY A 174 4.40 -0.33 -2.27
C GLY A 174 3.97 -1.79 -2.10
N LYS A 175 4.81 -2.65 -1.49
CA LYS A 175 4.43 -4.02 -1.11
C LYS A 175 3.51 -4.02 0.12
N GLN A 176 3.75 -3.14 1.09
CA GLN A 176 2.96 -3.07 2.33
C GLN A 176 1.63 -2.35 2.13
N VAL A 177 1.58 -1.36 1.22
CA VAL A 177 0.38 -0.57 0.90
C VAL A 177 0.25 -0.48 -0.63
N PRO A 178 -0.26 -1.54 -1.29
CA PRO A 178 -0.31 -1.61 -2.76
C PRO A 178 -1.05 -0.46 -3.45
N ASP A 179 -2.10 0.06 -2.82
CA ASP A 179 -2.96 1.10 -3.38
C ASP A 179 -2.28 2.48 -3.52
N VAL A 180 -1.09 2.66 -2.93
CA VAL A 180 -0.37 3.95 -3.04
C VAL A 180 0.76 3.91 -4.07
N ARG A 181 0.99 2.79 -4.75
CA ARG A 181 2.11 2.63 -5.69
C ARG A 181 2.17 3.70 -6.77
N ASN A 182 1.03 4.07 -7.31
CA ASN A 182 0.92 5.10 -8.35
C ASN A 182 1.15 6.54 -7.85
N ARG A 183 1.27 6.74 -6.54
CA ARG A 183 1.55 8.02 -5.88
C ARG A 183 2.90 8.04 -5.19
N LEU A 184 3.67 6.96 -5.31
CA LEU A 184 4.95 6.76 -4.66
C LEU A 184 6.09 7.07 -5.62
N ALA A 185 6.97 7.98 -5.24
CA ALA A 185 8.13 8.38 -6.02
C ALA A 185 9.43 8.25 -5.22
N VAL A 186 10.56 8.16 -5.92
CA VAL A 186 11.88 8.20 -5.29
C VAL A 186 12.38 9.63 -5.26
N MET A 187 12.61 10.16 -4.06
CA MET A 187 13.14 11.49 -3.81
C MET A 187 14.29 11.42 -2.83
N PRO A 188 15.54 11.27 -3.29
CA PRO A 188 16.72 11.37 -2.44
C PRO A 188 16.80 12.70 -1.72
N ASN A 189 17.48 12.72 -0.59
CA ASN A 189 17.68 13.96 0.16
C ASN A 189 18.49 14.99 -0.65
N CYS A 190 18.07 16.24 -0.57
CA CYS A 190 18.79 17.38 -1.10
C CYS A 190 20.00 17.69 -0.22
N VAL A 191 21.18 17.76 -0.84
CA VAL A 191 22.44 18.11 -0.18
C VAL A 191 23.11 19.26 -0.95
N PRO A 192 23.44 20.38 -0.30
CA PRO A 192 24.05 21.51 -0.98
C PRO A 192 25.44 21.17 -1.52
N ALA A 193 25.86 21.86 -2.56
CA ALA A 193 27.22 21.81 -3.05
C ALA A 193 28.21 22.25 -1.95
N ALA A 194 29.36 21.61 -1.89
CA ALA A 194 30.38 22.00 -0.91
C ALA A 194 31.02 23.32 -1.34
N PRO A 195 31.13 24.30 -0.43
CA PRO A 195 31.76 25.60 -0.72
C PRO A 195 33.25 25.51 -1.01
N VAL A 196 33.90 24.47 -0.48
CA VAL A 196 35.35 24.22 -0.63
C VAL A 196 35.56 22.72 -0.80
N GLN A 197 36.33 22.35 -1.82
CA GLN A 197 36.72 20.97 -2.05
C GLN A 197 38.08 20.64 -1.44
N SER A 198 38.27 19.37 -1.09
CA SER A 198 39.54 18.80 -0.68
C SER A 198 40.53 18.76 -1.84
N LYS A 199 41.78 18.97 -1.56
CA LYS A 199 42.89 18.73 -2.50
C LYS A 199 43.36 17.28 -2.51
N SER A 200 42.77 16.44 -1.65
CA SER A 200 43.09 14.99 -1.49
C SER A 200 44.58 14.69 -1.17
N THR A 201 45.30 15.68 -0.61
CA THR A 201 46.74 15.57 -0.32
C THR A 201 47.02 15.42 1.19
N ASN A 202 46.06 15.72 2.04
CA ASN A 202 46.21 15.63 3.48
C ASN A 202 46.14 14.15 3.93
N LYS A 203 46.99 13.73 4.83
CA LYS A 203 46.97 12.39 5.42
C LYS A 203 45.93 12.28 6.54
N VAL A 204 44.66 12.59 6.19
CA VAL A 204 43.56 12.65 7.13
C VAL A 204 42.34 11.88 6.57
N ILE A 205 41.91 10.92 7.34
CA ILE A 205 40.63 10.23 7.15
C ILE A 205 39.58 10.95 7.99
N ILE A 206 38.41 11.17 7.40
CA ILE A 206 37.29 11.81 8.10
C ILE A 206 36.12 10.83 8.18
N ALA A 207 35.46 10.85 9.33
CA ALA A 207 34.18 10.20 9.56
C ALA A 207 33.27 11.18 10.32
N ALA A 208 31.95 11.13 10.01
CA ALA A 208 31.00 12.03 10.66
C ALA A 208 29.64 11.38 10.88
N GLY A 209 29.00 11.66 12.00
CA GLY A 209 27.68 11.16 12.34
C GLY A 209 27.40 11.20 13.85
N LEU A 210 26.16 10.82 14.21
CA LEU A 210 25.81 10.64 15.62
C LEU A 210 26.62 9.47 16.20
N LEU A 211 27.29 9.68 17.35
CA LEU A 211 28.03 8.62 18.03
C LEU A 211 27.06 7.68 18.75
N LYS A 212 26.41 6.81 17.96
CA LYS A 212 25.46 5.78 18.39
C LYS A 212 25.91 4.42 17.89
N GLU A 213 25.45 3.36 18.54
CA GLU A 213 25.80 1.98 18.23
C GLU A 213 25.58 1.62 16.74
N ASN A 214 24.46 2.03 16.17
CA ASN A 214 24.13 1.74 14.75
C ASN A 214 25.06 2.44 13.75
N LYS A 215 25.82 3.46 14.17
CA LYS A 215 26.84 4.13 13.34
C LYS A 215 28.20 3.46 13.38
N ASN A 216 28.41 2.53 14.28
CA ASN A 216 29.49 1.56 14.33
C ASN A 216 30.92 2.16 14.24
N PHE A 217 31.14 3.34 14.79
CA PHE A 217 32.46 3.95 14.78
C PHE A 217 33.53 3.11 15.50
N ALA A 218 33.12 2.16 16.36
CA ALA A 218 34.02 1.21 16.99
C ALA A 218 34.77 0.35 15.97
N ALA A 219 34.04 -0.19 14.97
CA ALA A 219 34.68 -0.95 13.88
C ALA A 219 35.64 -0.12 13.04
N LEU A 220 35.33 1.19 12.83
CA LEU A 220 36.28 2.09 12.15
C LEU A 220 37.56 2.31 12.96
N VAL A 221 37.45 2.45 14.28
CA VAL A 221 38.66 2.58 15.15
C VAL A 221 39.51 1.31 15.09
N GLU A 222 38.91 0.14 15.04
CA GLU A 222 39.61 -1.15 14.85
C GLU A 222 40.27 -1.25 13.47
N ALA A 223 39.53 -0.93 12.40
CA ALA A 223 40.08 -0.90 11.03
C ALA A 223 41.25 0.09 10.95
N PHE A 224 41.12 1.26 11.58
CA PHE A 224 42.18 2.24 11.59
C PHE A 224 43.42 1.81 12.40
N ALA A 225 43.27 0.96 13.41
CA ALA A 225 44.43 0.35 14.10
C ALA A 225 45.26 -0.53 13.15
N ILE A 226 44.69 -1.14 12.14
CA ILE A 226 45.41 -1.88 11.09
C ILE A 226 46.11 -0.89 10.16
N VAL A 227 45.40 0.15 9.73
CA VAL A 227 45.92 1.19 8.82
C VAL A 227 47.14 1.93 9.42
N VAL A 228 47.06 2.40 10.66
CA VAL A 228 48.12 3.21 11.29
C VAL A 228 49.39 2.44 11.53
N ARG A 229 49.34 1.10 11.64
CA ARG A 229 50.55 0.24 11.72
C ARG A 229 51.38 0.29 10.45
N LYS A 230 50.73 0.39 9.27
CA LYS A 230 51.40 0.48 7.96
C LYS A 230 51.73 1.94 7.61
N HIS A 231 50.85 2.88 7.98
CA HIS A 231 50.95 4.29 7.63
C HIS A 231 50.80 5.17 8.89
N PRO A 232 51.84 5.27 9.75
CA PRO A 232 51.78 5.93 11.04
C PRO A 232 51.62 7.46 10.97
N ASP A 233 51.75 8.04 9.81
CA ASP A 233 51.56 9.46 9.51
C ASP A 233 50.13 9.83 9.17
N TRP A 234 49.22 8.88 8.97
CA TRP A 234 47.80 9.13 8.77
C TRP A 234 47.08 9.38 10.10
N ARG A 235 45.99 10.15 10.03
CA ARG A 235 45.17 10.53 11.19
C ARG A 235 43.70 10.26 10.87
N LEU A 236 42.93 9.82 11.88
CA LEU A 236 41.48 9.67 11.82
C LEU A 236 40.79 10.76 12.63
N ARG A 237 39.88 11.51 12.03
CA ARG A 237 39.05 12.51 12.70
C ARG A 237 37.58 12.07 12.63
N ILE A 238 36.97 11.91 13.82
CA ILE A 238 35.56 11.52 13.93
C ILE A 238 34.77 12.72 14.46
N TYR A 239 33.87 13.24 13.62
CA TYR A 239 32.98 14.36 13.96
C TYR A 239 31.62 13.86 14.41
N GLY A 240 31.15 14.31 15.57
CA GLY A 240 29.85 13.97 16.10
C GLY A 240 29.75 13.99 17.61
N GLN A 241 28.53 13.73 18.08
CA GLN A 241 28.22 13.55 19.49
C GLN A 241 27.23 12.40 19.67
N GLY A 242 27.22 11.79 20.85
CA GLY A 242 26.29 10.70 21.15
C GLY A 242 26.73 9.86 22.34
N THR A 243 25.94 8.83 22.62
CA THR A 243 26.09 7.94 23.79
C THR A 243 27.37 7.12 23.74
N GLU A 244 27.90 6.82 22.55
CA GLU A 244 29.10 5.99 22.37
C GLU A 244 30.40 6.74 22.58
N LYS A 245 30.39 8.06 22.81
CA LYS A 245 31.64 8.86 22.96
C LYS A 245 32.58 8.32 24.04
N ALA A 246 32.04 7.90 25.19
CA ALA A 246 32.86 7.38 26.30
C ALA A 246 33.46 6.00 25.95
N ASN A 247 32.72 5.15 25.26
CA ASN A 247 33.18 3.81 24.83
C ASN A 247 34.28 3.93 23.78
N LEU A 248 34.07 4.80 22.77
CA LEU A 248 35.09 5.10 21.76
C LEU A 248 36.39 5.64 22.36
N ARG A 249 36.32 6.53 23.35
CA ARG A 249 37.51 7.02 24.05
C ARG A 249 38.27 5.88 24.69
N LYS A 250 37.60 5.01 25.46
CA LYS A 250 38.22 3.84 26.09
C LYS A 250 38.89 2.91 25.07
N GLN A 251 38.24 2.70 23.94
CA GLN A 251 38.77 1.85 22.85
C GLN A 251 40.03 2.48 22.23
N ILE A 252 40.01 3.78 21.93
CA ILE A 252 41.18 4.54 21.43
C ILE A 252 42.36 4.42 22.40
N GLU A 253 42.11 4.57 23.70
CA GLU A 253 43.13 4.45 24.75
C GLU A 253 43.69 2.99 24.81
N SER A 254 42.82 1.99 24.83
CA SER A 254 43.24 0.59 24.91
C SER A 254 44.05 0.09 23.70
N LEU A 255 43.79 0.68 22.53
CA LEU A 255 44.53 0.38 21.30
C LEU A 255 45.78 1.28 21.11
N GLY A 256 46.05 2.19 22.04
CA GLY A 256 47.18 3.11 21.94
C GLY A 256 47.09 4.17 20.84
N LEU A 257 45.86 4.44 20.35
CA LEU A 257 45.60 5.29 19.18
C LEU A 257 45.41 6.79 19.52
N HIS A 258 45.66 7.23 20.76
CA HIS A 258 45.39 8.56 21.23
C HIS A 258 46.09 9.71 20.45
N ASN A 259 47.21 9.41 19.78
CA ASN A 259 47.91 10.36 18.91
C ASN A 259 47.43 10.35 17.46
N SER A 260 46.64 9.35 17.07
CA SER A 260 46.28 9.10 15.67
C SER A 260 44.77 9.23 15.41
N VAL A 261 43.95 9.09 16.45
CA VAL A 261 42.47 9.20 16.37
C VAL A 261 41.97 10.34 17.25
N ALA A 262 41.20 11.26 16.68
CA ALA A 262 40.61 12.39 17.39
C ALA A 262 39.07 12.40 17.31
N LEU A 263 38.41 12.47 18.47
CA LEU A 263 36.96 12.72 18.59
C LEU A 263 36.70 14.23 18.60
N MET A 264 36.40 14.79 17.42
CA MET A 264 36.37 16.23 17.17
C MET A 264 35.16 16.96 17.78
N GLY A 265 34.13 16.23 18.19
CA GLY A 265 32.85 16.83 18.58
C GLY A 265 31.94 17.14 17.38
N PRO A 266 30.77 17.76 17.61
CA PRO A 266 29.86 18.12 16.56
C PRO A 266 30.37 19.30 15.73
N ALA A 267 30.17 19.25 14.41
CA ALA A 267 30.40 20.36 13.49
C ALA A 267 29.12 20.59 12.65
N ALA A 268 28.68 21.82 12.53
CA ALA A 268 27.54 22.22 11.70
C ALA A 268 27.76 23.66 11.17
N PRO A 269 27.91 23.86 9.85
CA PRO A 269 28.01 22.83 8.82
C PRO A 269 29.30 21.99 8.91
N VAL A 270 29.23 20.74 8.45
CA VAL A 270 30.37 19.81 8.47
C VAL A 270 31.25 19.90 7.20
N ALA A 271 30.72 20.43 6.11
CA ALA A 271 31.42 20.51 4.82
C ALA A 271 32.82 21.19 4.88
N PRO A 272 33.05 22.28 5.65
CA PRO A 272 34.40 22.85 5.81
C PRO A 272 35.39 21.88 6.46
N GLU A 273 34.92 20.98 7.29
CA GLU A 273 35.77 19.96 7.91
C GLU A 273 36.16 18.86 6.93
N PHE A 274 35.25 18.50 6.00
CA PHE A 274 35.54 17.51 4.96
C PHE A 274 36.66 17.95 4.03
N SER A 275 36.74 19.23 3.67
CA SER A 275 37.82 19.71 2.81
C SER A 275 39.23 19.53 3.39
N LYS A 276 39.36 19.23 4.70
CA LYS A 276 40.64 18.96 5.38
C LYS A 276 41.10 17.50 5.26
N GLY A 277 40.25 16.61 4.79
CA GLY A 277 40.53 15.18 4.63
C GLY A 277 40.93 14.78 3.23
N SER A 278 41.26 13.51 3.04
CA SER A 278 41.53 12.89 1.73
C SER A 278 40.67 11.65 1.49
N ILE A 279 40.10 11.07 2.52
CA ILE A 279 39.20 9.90 2.46
C ILE A 279 38.10 10.12 3.48
N PHE A 280 36.88 9.78 3.11
CA PHE A 280 35.75 9.72 4.03
C PHE A 280 35.36 8.28 4.32
N VAL A 281 35.04 7.93 5.58
CA VAL A 281 34.60 6.58 5.94
C VAL A 281 33.28 6.61 6.69
N LEU A 282 32.31 5.79 6.25
CA LEU A 282 31.03 5.59 6.93
C LEU A 282 30.87 4.11 7.33
N PRO A 283 31.07 3.74 8.60
CA PRO A 283 31.05 2.34 9.06
C PRO A 283 29.66 1.87 9.54
N SER A 284 28.60 2.57 9.15
CA SER A 284 27.25 2.36 9.68
C SER A 284 26.70 0.96 9.42
N LYS A 285 26.01 0.38 10.42
CA LYS A 285 25.23 -0.86 10.27
C LYS A 285 23.92 -0.62 9.53
N ARG A 286 23.37 0.58 9.60
CA ARG A 286 22.09 0.97 8.99
C ARG A 286 22.09 2.43 8.58
N GLU A 287 21.71 2.69 7.34
CA GLU A 287 21.45 4.01 6.77
C GLU A 287 20.20 4.00 5.90
N ALA A 288 19.29 4.91 6.16
CA ALA A 288 18.14 5.10 5.26
C ALA A 288 18.57 5.75 3.93
N PHE A 289 19.53 6.68 4.00
CA PHE A 289 20.16 7.31 2.84
C PHE A 289 21.65 7.50 3.08
N GLY A 290 22.03 8.42 3.98
CA GLY A 290 23.41 8.74 4.27
C GLY A 290 23.81 10.11 3.70
N ASN A 291 23.14 11.18 4.10
CA ASN A 291 23.44 12.55 3.64
C ASN A 291 24.93 12.87 3.71
N VAL A 292 25.58 12.40 4.77
CA VAL A 292 27.01 12.63 5.02
C VAL A 292 27.93 12.02 3.94
N ILE A 293 27.47 10.97 3.23
CA ILE A 293 28.17 10.43 2.06
C ILE A 293 28.18 11.47 0.95
N VAL A 294 27.00 12.00 0.63
CA VAL A 294 26.85 13.01 -0.44
C VAL A 294 27.62 14.29 -0.07
N GLU A 295 27.56 14.72 1.18
CA GLU A 295 28.32 15.87 1.69
C GLU A 295 29.84 15.67 1.54
N ALA A 296 30.34 14.46 1.80
CA ALA A 296 31.73 14.11 1.63
C ALA A 296 32.13 14.04 0.15
N MET A 297 31.30 13.41 -0.70
CA MET A 297 31.50 13.36 -2.14
C MET A 297 31.54 14.78 -2.75
N ALA A 298 30.59 15.65 -2.37
CA ALA A 298 30.56 17.04 -2.80
C ALA A 298 31.83 17.82 -2.40
N ALA A 299 32.40 17.47 -1.24
CA ALA A 299 33.68 18.04 -0.77
C ALA A 299 34.92 17.39 -1.44
N GLY A 300 34.73 16.48 -2.39
CA GLY A 300 35.84 15.83 -3.12
C GLY A 300 36.52 14.72 -2.33
N LEU A 301 35.85 14.05 -1.43
CA LEU A 301 36.37 12.89 -0.71
C LEU A 301 35.85 11.59 -1.36
N PRO A 302 36.74 10.69 -1.83
CA PRO A 302 36.34 9.34 -2.11
C PRO A 302 35.84 8.67 -0.82
N VAL A 303 34.75 7.90 -0.94
CA VAL A 303 34.04 7.34 0.21
C VAL A 303 34.35 5.86 0.35
N VAL A 304 34.69 5.41 1.54
CA VAL A 304 34.63 4.00 1.95
C VAL A 304 33.41 3.84 2.84
N SER A 305 32.44 3.03 2.45
CA SER A 305 31.21 2.81 3.23
C SER A 305 30.93 1.33 3.39
N THR A 306 30.45 0.96 4.56
CA THR A 306 29.79 -0.33 4.71
C THR A 306 28.54 -0.38 3.87
N ASP A 307 28.14 -1.59 3.46
CA ASP A 307 26.88 -1.87 2.79
C ASP A 307 25.71 -1.85 3.80
N ALA A 308 25.41 -0.65 4.30
CA ALA A 308 24.44 -0.39 5.35
C ALA A 308 23.01 -0.34 4.81
N HIS A 309 22.41 -1.49 4.51
CA HIS A 309 21.13 -1.62 3.82
C HIS A 309 21.15 -0.91 2.45
N HIS A 310 20.17 -0.06 2.14
CA HIS A 310 20.02 0.44 0.78
C HIS A 310 20.67 1.81 0.53
N GLY A 311 20.88 2.63 1.57
CA GLY A 311 21.35 4.01 1.43
C GLY A 311 22.67 4.16 0.64
N PRO A 312 23.79 3.61 1.10
CA PRO A 312 25.10 3.77 0.44
C PRO A 312 25.13 3.29 -1.01
N ARG A 313 24.48 2.17 -1.36
CA ARG A 313 24.41 1.64 -2.74
C ARG A 313 23.70 2.55 -3.72
N ASN A 314 22.78 3.38 -3.24
CA ASN A 314 22.03 4.32 -4.09
C ASN A 314 22.79 5.63 -4.29
N ILE A 315 23.89 5.82 -3.55
CA ILE A 315 24.73 7.00 -3.63
C ILE A 315 26.07 6.68 -4.29
N ILE A 316 26.71 5.58 -3.91
CA ILE A 316 28.07 5.22 -4.32
C ILE A 316 28.02 4.25 -5.50
N THR A 317 28.75 4.60 -6.56
CA THR A 317 29.11 3.67 -7.64
C THR A 317 30.42 3.00 -7.26
N HIS A 318 30.32 1.74 -6.78
CA HIS A 318 31.48 1.00 -6.27
C HIS A 318 32.63 0.92 -7.28
N GLY A 319 33.84 1.30 -6.84
CA GLY A 319 35.05 1.30 -7.67
C GLY A 319 35.24 2.56 -8.51
N GLU A 320 34.21 3.40 -8.66
CA GLU A 320 34.26 4.64 -9.45
C GLU A 320 34.36 5.90 -8.54
N ASP A 321 33.36 6.15 -7.69
CA ASP A 321 33.29 7.32 -6.83
C ASP A 321 33.37 7.00 -5.32
N GLY A 322 33.53 5.70 -4.99
CA GLY A 322 33.74 5.19 -3.64
C GLY A 322 33.86 3.66 -3.61
N LEU A 323 34.10 3.12 -2.44
CA LEU A 323 34.20 1.70 -2.17
C LEU A 323 33.12 1.27 -1.17
N ILE A 324 32.37 0.22 -1.50
CA ILE A 324 31.40 -0.41 -0.60
C ILE A 324 31.99 -1.72 -0.11
N VAL A 325 32.02 -1.89 1.22
CA VAL A 325 32.55 -3.09 1.88
C VAL A 325 31.46 -3.79 2.69
N PRO A 326 31.59 -5.09 3.00
CA PRO A 326 30.61 -5.81 3.84
C PRO A 326 30.43 -5.15 5.20
N GLY A 327 29.21 -5.19 5.76
CA GLY A 327 28.82 -4.40 6.94
C GLY A 327 29.53 -4.76 8.25
N ASP A 328 29.95 -6.01 8.42
CA ASP A 328 30.57 -6.51 9.64
C ASP A 328 32.05 -6.95 9.42
N ASP A 329 32.67 -6.49 8.34
CA ASP A 329 34.03 -6.86 7.96
C ASP A 329 34.99 -5.68 8.18
N THR A 330 35.65 -5.67 9.34
CA THR A 330 36.63 -4.67 9.74
C THR A 330 37.91 -4.75 8.90
N ASP A 331 38.30 -5.96 8.50
CA ASP A 331 39.52 -6.17 7.69
C ASP A 331 39.29 -5.65 6.27
N ALA A 332 38.15 -5.96 5.63
CA ALA A 332 37.79 -5.39 4.33
C ALA A 332 37.70 -3.86 4.36
N MET A 333 37.22 -3.27 5.45
CA MET A 333 37.23 -1.81 5.63
C MET A 333 38.65 -1.26 5.70
N ALA A 334 39.54 -1.93 6.44
CA ALA A 334 40.96 -1.52 6.53
C ALA A 334 41.66 -1.65 5.17
N GLU A 335 41.42 -2.74 4.42
CA GLU A 335 41.96 -2.96 3.08
C GLU A 335 41.51 -1.88 2.10
N ALA A 336 40.19 -1.54 2.08
CA ALA A 336 39.67 -0.49 1.24
C ALA A 336 40.27 0.89 1.55
N ILE A 337 40.51 1.18 2.82
CA ILE A 337 41.20 2.41 3.25
C ILE A 337 42.65 2.40 2.77
N LEU A 338 43.39 1.30 2.96
CA LEU A 338 44.78 1.13 2.54
C LEU A 338 44.93 1.28 1.02
N GLU A 339 44.04 0.69 0.25
CA GLU A 339 43.99 0.81 -1.21
C GLU A 339 43.98 2.31 -1.66
N LEU A 340 43.16 3.13 -0.99
CA LEU A 340 43.08 4.57 -1.29
C LEU A 340 44.27 5.37 -0.71
N ILE A 341 44.95 4.87 0.30
CA ILE A 341 46.15 5.47 0.85
C ILE A 341 47.36 5.21 -0.07
N GLU A 342 47.50 3.99 -0.54
CA GLU A 342 48.68 3.50 -1.28
C GLU A 342 48.62 3.86 -2.77
N ASP A 343 47.46 4.19 -3.35
CA ASP A 343 47.31 4.64 -4.73
C ASP A 343 46.74 6.08 -4.81
N ASP A 344 47.65 7.05 -4.81
CA ASP A 344 47.34 8.48 -4.90
C ASP A 344 46.57 8.85 -6.17
N ASP A 345 46.90 8.23 -7.30
CA ASP A 345 46.26 8.53 -8.57
C ASP A 345 44.83 7.99 -8.59
N ARG A 346 44.61 6.77 -8.08
CA ARG A 346 43.26 6.22 -7.92
C ARG A 346 42.43 7.09 -6.96
N ARG A 347 42.99 7.47 -5.82
CA ARG A 347 42.32 8.35 -4.86
C ARG A 347 41.89 9.69 -5.50
N LYS A 348 42.73 10.30 -6.32
CA LYS A 348 42.42 11.54 -7.03
C LYS A 348 41.29 11.31 -8.08
N ARG A 349 41.42 10.28 -8.94
CA ARG A 349 40.37 9.95 -9.90
C ARG A 349 39.04 9.71 -9.24
N MET A 350 39.00 8.96 -8.14
CA MET A 350 37.80 8.67 -7.34
C MET A 350 37.25 9.95 -6.68
N SER A 351 38.12 10.84 -6.21
CA SER A 351 37.74 12.16 -5.68
C SER A 351 36.98 13.00 -6.74
N GLU A 352 37.51 13.08 -7.95
CA GLU A 352 36.87 13.79 -9.05
C GLU A 352 35.53 13.14 -9.45
N ALA A 353 35.49 11.81 -9.49
CA ALA A 353 34.25 11.07 -9.76
C ALA A 353 33.20 11.30 -8.65
N ALA A 354 33.61 11.35 -7.39
CA ALA A 354 32.73 11.64 -6.25
C ALA A 354 32.05 13.00 -6.38
N VAL A 355 32.82 14.06 -6.75
CA VAL A 355 32.23 15.39 -7.01
C VAL A 355 31.19 15.34 -8.11
N ARG A 356 31.50 14.68 -9.24
CA ARG A 356 30.52 14.53 -10.35
C ARG A 356 29.29 13.74 -9.91
N GLY A 357 29.48 12.65 -9.15
CA GLY A 357 28.41 11.80 -8.65
C GLY A 357 27.48 12.52 -7.67
N ALA A 358 28.00 13.47 -6.88
CA ALA A 358 27.19 14.24 -5.93
C ALA A 358 26.20 15.21 -6.58
N VAL A 359 26.47 15.69 -7.79
CA VAL A 359 25.65 16.71 -8.49
C VAL A 359 24.19 16.31 -8.57
N ARG A 360 23.89 15.01 -8.76
CA ARG A 360 22.50 14.49 -8.84
C ARG A 360 21.67 14.68 -7.58
N PHE A 361 22.29 15.06 -6.46
CA PHE A 361 21.65 15.32 -5.17
C PHE A 361 21.67 16.79 -4.77
N HIS A 362 22.27 17.67 -5.59
CA HIS A 362 22.33 19.10 -5.30
C HIS A 362 21.00 19.80 -5.52
N GLU A 363 20.94 21.07 -5.14
CA GLU A 363 19.72 21.87 -5.08
C GLU A 363 18.93 21.88 -6.39
N GLU A 364 19.61 22.10 -7.54
CA GLU A 364 18.98 22.16 -8.87
C GLU A 364 18.26 20.83 -9.20
N ALA A 365 19.03 19.74 -9.18
CA ALA A 365 18.51 18.41 -9.51
C ALA A 365 17.40 17.97 -8.53
N SER A 366 17.53 18.30 -7.23
CA SER A 366 16.54 18.00 -6.21
C SER A 366 15.26 18.80 -6.41
N ARG A 367 15.38 20.10 -6.74
CA ARG A 367 14.23 20.95 -7.07
C ARG A 367 13.48 20.43 -8.28
N GLU A 368 14.17 20.17 -9.39
CA GLU A 368 13.54 19.68 -10.63
C GLU A 368 12.80 18.36 -10.41
N ARG A 369 13.41 17.45 -9.67
CA ARG A 369 12.80 16.16 -9.30
C ARG A 369 11.54 16.37 -8.46
N PHE A 370 11.60 17.22 -7.44
CA PHE A 370 10.45 17.48 -6.58
C PHE A 370 9.34 18.21 -7.33
N GLU A 371 9.66 19.19 -8.15
CA GLU A 371 8.69 19.87 -9.04
C GLU A 371 8.01 18.90 -10.01
N ALA A 372 8.75 17.90 -10.54
CA ALA A 372 8.16 16.84 -11.36
C ALA A 372 7.15 16.01 -10.56
N ILE A 373 7.50 15.59 -9.34
CA ILE A 373 6.58 14.85 -8.45
C ILE A 373 5.31 15.68 -8.16
N LEU A 374 5.46 16.98 -7.92
CA LEU A 374 4.31 17.86 -7.68
C LEU A 374 3.43 18.01 -8.94
N ARG A 375 4.02 18.22 -10.13
CA ARG A 375 3.25 18.28 -11.39
C ARG A 375 2.43 17.01 -11.58
N ASP A 376 3.04 15.84 -11.35
CA ASP A 376 2.38 14.55 -11.46
C ASP A 376 1.25 14.40 -10.44
N ALA A 377 1.43 14.88 -9.22
CA ALA A 377 0.41 14.85 -8.19
C ALA A 377 -0.76 15.80 -8.50
N PHE A 378 -0.49 17.01 -9.00
CA PHE A 378 -1.54 17.93 -9.45
C PHE A 378 -2.32 17.36 -10.63
N ALA A 379 -1.65 16.78 -11.61
CA ALA A 379 -2.30 16.14 -12.75
C ALA A 379 -3.23 14.99 -12.31
N ARG A 380 -2.79 14.17 -11.34
CA ARG A 380 -3.65 13.12 -10.77
C ARG A 380 -4.84 13.68 -10.00
N LYS A 381 -4.61 14.69 -9.14
CA LYS A 381 -5.68 15.30 -8.34
C LYS A 381 -6.73 15.97 -9.21
N ALA A 382 -6.36 16.51 -10.34
CA ALA A 382 -7.24 17.13 -11.29
C ALA A 382 -8.09 16.13 -12.11
N LEU A 383 -7.70 14.84 -12.17
CA LEU A 383 -8.50 13.82 -12.84
C LEU A 383 -9.80 13.54 -12.08
N PRO A 384 -10.93 13.35 -12.77
CA PRO A 384 -12.15 12.89 -12.13
C PRO A 384 -11.93 11.57 -11.39
N THR A 385 -12.34 11.51 -10.14
CA THR A 385 -12.27 10.29 -9.30
C THR A 385 -13.60 9.58 -9.21
N SER A 386 -14.66 10.17 -9.76
CA SER A 386 -16.00 9.60 -9.79
C SER A 386 -16.53 9.49 -11.23
N ALA A 387 -17.40 8.52 -11.43
CA ALA A 387 -18.05 8.28 -12.71
C ALA A 387 -19.47 7.78 -12.52
N THR A 388 -20.29 7.97 -13.53
CA THR A 388 -21.55 7.21 -13.71
C THR A 388 -21.36 6.16 -14.79
N ALA A 389 -21.99 5.02 -14.63
CA ALA A 389 -21.97 3.94 -15.61
C ALA A 389 -23.39 3.53 -15.99
N ARG A 390 -23.67 3.49 -17.27
CA ARG A 390 -24.99 3.19 -17.79
C ARG A 390 -24.90 2.12 -18.89
N MET A 391 -25.75 1.11 -18.79
CA MET A 391 -25.94 0.15 -19.88
C MET A 391 -26.87 0.76 -20.93
N ASP A 392 -26.55 0.56 -22.21
CA ASP A 392 -27.43 0.88 -23.33
C ASP A 392 -28.27 -0.33 -23.74
N THR A 393 -29.26 -0.11 -24.60
CA THR A 393 -30.12 -1.17 -25.16
C THR A 393 -29.34 -2.18 -26.01
N GLY A 394 -28.17 -1.81 -26.50
CA GLY A 394 -27.21 -2.69 -27.18
C GLY A 394 -26.42 -3.56 -26.20
N GLY A 395 -26.46 -3.30 -24.87
CA GLY A 395 -25.73 -4.02 -23.82
C GLY A 395 -24.30 -3.55 -23.64
N SER A 396 -23.86 -2.47 -24.32
CA SER A 396 -22.61 -1.81 -24.04
C SER A 396 -22.72 -0.97 -22.78
N VAL A 397 -21.60 -0.75 -22.10
CA VAL A 397 -21.56 0.10 -20.90
C VAL A 397 -20.90 1.42 -21.25
N ARG A 398 -21.66 2.50 -21.17
CA ARG A 398 -21.15 3.87 -21.24
C ARG A 398 -20.74 4.32 -19.84
N ILE A 399 -19.52 4.86 -19.74
CA ILE A 399 -18.93 5.38 -18.52
C ILE A 399 -18.72 6.87 -18.72
N ASP A 400 -19.42 7.70 -17.96
CA ASP A 400 -19.33 9.15 -18.00
C ASP A 400 -18.52 9.61 -16.80
N VAL A 401 -17.32 10.18 -17.04
CA VAL A 401 -16.38 10.66 -16.02
C VAL A 401 -16.48 12.18 -15.81
N GLY A 402 -17.34 12.87 -16.55
CA GLY A 402 -17.43 14.33 -16.53
C GLY A 402 -16.32 15.02 -17.31
N ALA A 403 -16.22 16.35 -17.11
CA ALA A 403 -15.23 17.15 -17.82
C ALA A 403 -13.80 16.77 -17.43
N LEU A 404 -12.96 16.53 -18.45
CA LEU A 404 -11.54 16.31 -18.23
C LEU A 404 -10.79 17.66 -18.15
N PRO A 405 -9.69 17.74 -17.34
CA PRO A 405 -8.81 18.90 -17.37
C PRO A 405 -8.24 19.13 -18.78
N ALA A 406 -8.04 20.39 -19.16
CA ALA A 406 -7.55 20.75 -20.50
C ALA A 406 -6.15 20.15 -20.81
N GLU A 407 -5.37 19.89 -19.77
CA GLU A 407 -4.03 19.30 -19.83
C GLU A 407 -4.06 17.77 -19.98
N ALA A 408 -5.19 17.12 -19.63
CA ALA A 408 -5.35 15.68 -19.67
C ALA A 408 -5.57 15.21 -21.13
N ARG A 409 -4.51 14.72 -21.76
CA ARG A 409 -4.57 14.16 -23.12
C ARG A 409 -4.60 12.65 -23.10
N ASP A 410 -5.27 12.06 -24.11
CA ASP A 410 -5.30 10.62 -24.35
C ASP A 410 -5.69 9.80 -23.10
N VAL A 411 -6.71 10.30 -22.38
CA VAL A 411 -7.24 9.62 -21.20
C VAL A 411 -7.98 8.35 -21.61
N THR A 412 -7.73 7.27 -20.89
CA THR A 412 -8.38 5.98 -21.11
C THR A 412 -9.04 5.47 -19.84
N VAL A 413 -10.20 4.84 -19.97
CA VAL A 413 -10.72 3.96 -18.92
C VAL A 413 -9.99 2.64 -19.02
N VAL A 414 -9.35 2.26 -17.94
CA VAL A 414 -8.65 0.98 -17.78
C VAL A 414 -9.54 0.05 -16.97
N CYS A 415 -9.89 -1.09 -17.55
CA CYS A 415 -10.58 -2.19 -16.87
C CYS A 415 -9.53 -3.24 -16.52
N ARG A 416 -9.31 -3.49 -15.22
CA ARG A 416 -8.36 -4.50 -14.71
C ARG A 416 -9.10 -5.64 -14.05
N ARG A 417 -8.75 -6.88 -14.44
CA ARG A 417 -9.38 -8.09 -13.92
C ARG A 417 -9.04 -8.26 -12.41
N THR A 418 -10.07 -8.51 -11.58
CA THR A 418 -9.88 -8.86 -10.17
C THR A 418 -9.60 -10.36 -10.01
N GLY A 419 -8.80 -10.73 -9.00
CA GLY A 419 -8.60 -12.15 -8.65
C GLY A 419 -7.50 -12.90 -9.37
N GLY A 420 -6.52 -12.20 -10.00
CA GLY A 420 -5.27 -12.78 -10.52
C GLY A 420 -5.05 -12.61 -12.02
N GLY A 421 -3.76 -12.40 -12.38
CA GLY A 421 -3.27 -12.15 -13.74
C GLY A 421 -3.36 -10.67 -14.14
N ASP A 422 -2.29 -10.14 -14.72
CA ASP A 422 -2.21 -8.75 -15.23
C ASP A 422 -2.99 -8.58 -16.55
N VAL A 423 -4.29 -8.90 -16.51
CA VAL A 423 -5.15 -8.69 -17.67
C VAL A 423 -5.83 -7.34 -17.55
N GLU A 424 -5.52 -6.43 -18.47
CA GLU A 424 -6.20 -5.14 -18.59
C GLU A 424 -6.77 -4.93 -20.00
N LYS A 425 -7.83 -4.14 -20.07
CA LYS A 425 -8.43 -3.62 -21.29
C LYS A 425 -8.56 -2.12 -21.16
N ARG A 426 -8.36 -1.39 -22.26
CA ARG A 426 -8.38 0.07 -22.30
C ARG A 426 -9.40 0.57 -23.29
N PHE A 427 -10.13 1.61 -22.89
CA PHE A 427 -11.15 2.25 -23.71
C PHE A 427 -10.92 3.76 -23.69
N PRO A 428 -10.79 4.41 -24.85
CA PRO A 428 -10.53 5.84 -24.91
C PRO A 428 -11.71 6.64 -24.35
N VAL A 429 -11.36 7.72 -23.64
CA VAL A 429 -12.35 8.70 -23.16
C VAL A 429 -12.48 9.79 -24.21
N SER A 430 -13.71 10.09 -24.65
CA SER A 430 -13.98 11.17 -25.60
C SER A 430 -13.74 12.55 -24.99
N ALA A 431 -13.68 13.58 -25.81
CA ALA A 431 -13.57 14.98 -25.36
C ALA A 431 -14.75 15.42 -24.44
N GLU A 432 -15.87 14.72 -24.55
CA GLU A 432 -17.07 14.94 -23.71
C GLU A 432 -16.97 14.22 -22.35
N GLY A 433 -15.86 13.53 -22.05
CA GLY A 433 -15.66 12.80 -20.83
C GLY A 433 -16.40 11.46 -20.75
N ALA A 434 -16.58 10.77 -21.88
CA ALA A 434 -17.25 9.49 -21.92
C ALA A 434 -16.40 8.40 -22.57
N ALA A 435 -16.43 7.19 -22.00
CA ALA A 435 -15.89 5.98 -22.59
C ALA A 435 -17.00 4.95 -22.81
N VAL A 436 -16.85 4.10 -23.83
CA VAL A 436 -17.78 3.02 -24.11
C VAL A 436 -17.04 1.70 -24.06
N VAL A 437 -17.50 0.79 -23.21
CA VAL A 437 -17.08 -0.61 -23.18
C VAL A 437 -18.07 -1.40 -24.04
N PRO A 438 -17.66 -1.85 -25.23
CA PRO A 438 -18.57 -2.52 -26.16
C PRO A 438 -18.93 -3.91 -25.61
N TRP A 439 -20.18 -4.32 -25.76
CA TRP A 439 -20.63 -5.64 -25.32
C TRP A 439 -19.97 -6.77 -26.12
N ASN A 440 -19.77 -6.57 -27.42
CA ASN A 440 -19.18 -7.58 -28.30
C ASN A 440 -17.65 -7.54 -28.22
N GLY A 441 -17.07 -8.50 -27.50
CA GLY A 441 -15.62 -8.66 -27.37
C GLY A 441 -14.95 -7.65 -26.42
N GLY A 442 -15.71 -6.84 -25.68
CA GLY A 442 -15.17 -5.84 -24.77
C GLY A 442 -14.41 -6.47 -23.60
N LEU A 443 -15.12 -7.20 -22.73
CA LEU A 443 -14.55 -7.78 -21.51
C LEU A 443 -14.84 -9.29 -21.41
N PRO A 444 -13.84 -10.16 -21.29
CA PRO A 444 -14.02 -11.58 -20.94
C PRO A 444 -14.76 -11.76 -19.59
N GLU A 445 -15.29 -12.97 -19.34
CA GLU A 445 -16.00 -13.26 -18.09
C GLU A 445 -15.10 -13.05 -16.88
N ALA A 446 -15.39 -12.02 -16.09
CA ALA A 446 -14.70 -11.65 -14.86
C ALA A 446 -15.43 -10.51 -14.15
N ILE A 447 -14.88 -10.12 -12.98
CA ILE A 447 -15.13 -8.83 -12.37
C ILE A 447 -13.96 -7.91 -12.72
N TRP A 448 -14.27 -6.71 -13.19
CA TRP A 448 -13.30 -5.73 -13.65
C TRP A 448 -13.39 -4.49 -12.78
N GLU A 449 -12.25 -4.03 -12.26
CA GLU A 449 -12.11 -2.75 -11.57
C GLU A 449 -11.73 -1.67 -12.57
N LEU A 450 -12.30 -0.48 -12.41
CA LEU A 450 -12.13 0.61 -13.35
C LEU A 450 -11.31 1.75 -12.75
N SER A 451 -10.42 2.29 -13.60
CA SER A 451 -9.61 3.48 -13.31
C SER A 451 -9.52 4.38 -14.54
N LEU A 452 -9.18 5.65 -14.35
CA LEU A 452 -8.74 6.52 -15.43
C LEU A 452 -7.23 6.51 -15.51
N ARG A 453 -6.67 6.47 -16.74
CA ARG A 453 -5.24 6.58 -17.00
C ARG A 453 -4.97 7.61 -18.08
N THR A 454 -4.01 8.49 -17.84
CA THR A 454 -3.47 9.44 -18.81
C THR A 454 -2.36 8.82 -19.68
N ALA A 455 -1.97 9.47 -20.77
CA ALA A 455 -0.93 8.98 -21.69
C ALA A 455 0.43 8.77 -21.01
N ASP A 456 0.77 9.62 -20.05
CA ASP A 456 1.99 9.56 -19.24
C ASP A 456 1.93 8.52 -18.10
N GLY A 457 0.85 7.74 -18.03
CA GLY A 457 0.71 6.59 -17.15
C GLY A 457 0.10 6.91 -15.78
N HIS A 458 -0.32 8.15 -15.50
CA HIS A 458 -1.04 8.47 -14.27
C HIS A 458 -2.38 7.74 -14.24
N GLU A 459 -2.66 7.09 -13.12
CA GLU A 459 -3.86 6.28 -12.95
C GLU A 459 -4.57 6.63 -11.64
N VAL A 460 -5.87 6.96 -11.74
CA VAL A 460 -6.76 7.17 -10.60
C VAL A 460 -7.92 6.20 -10.67
N PRO A 461 -8.28 5.55 -9.56
CA PRO A 461 -9.42 4.65 -9.54
C PRO A 461 -10.72 5.44 -9.66
N LEU A 462 -11.71 4.86 -10.35
CA LEU A 462 -13.04 5.44 -10.48
C LEU A 462 -13.96 4.95 -9.36
N ASN A 463 -14.57 5.88 -8.67
CA ASN A 463 -15.64 5.65 -7.72
C ASN A 463 -17.00 5.89 -8.38
N VAL A 464 -18.07 5.42 -7.76
CA VAL A 464 -19.43 5.66 -8.23
C VAL A 464 -20.07 6.73 -7.38
N ASP A 465 -20.57 7.77 -8.02
CA ASP A 465 -21.29 8.85 -7.35
C ASP A 465 -22.75 8.46 -7.11
N GLY A 466 -23.18 8.42 -5.87
CA GLY A 466 -24.58 8.17 -5.50
C GLY A 466 -25.21 6.94 -6.18
N TYR A 467 -26.21 7.18 -7.02
CA TYR A 467 -26.92 6.16 -7.84
C TYR A 467 -26.31 5.99 -9.23
N GLY A 468 -25.04 6.22 -9.38
CA GLY A 468 -24.34 6.31 -10.66
C GLY A 468 -24.21 5.03 -11.48
N CYS A 469 -24.74 3.87 -11.05
CA CYS A 469 -24.83 2.66 -11.88
C CYS A 469 -26.25 2.43 -12.33
N ASP A 470 -26.52 2.62 -13.65
CA ASP A 470 -27.84 2.44 -14.25
C ASP A 470 -27.87 1.20 -15.12
N VAL A 471 -28.61 0.21 -14.69
CA VAL A 471 -28.79 -1.09 -15.37
C VAL A 471 -30.24 -1.33 -15.80
N ARG A 472 -31.11 -0.32 -15.82
CA ARG A 472 -32.54 -0.46 -16.16
C ARG A 472 -32.74 -1.01 -17.55
N GLU A 473 -31.90 -0.66 -18.49
CA GLU A 473 -31.95 -1.16 -19.85
C GLU A 473 -31.69 -2.66 -19.96
N LEU A 474 -31.14 -3.30 -18.93
CA LEU A 474 -30.99 -4.77 -18.90
C LEU A 474 -32.31 -5.49 -19.11
N LEU A 475 -33.41 -4.95 -18.59
CA LEU A 475 -34.76 -5.54 -18.77
C LEU A 475 -35.26 -5.51 -20.23
N HIS A 476 -34.63 -4.69 -21.07
CA HIS A 476 -34.94 -4.53 -22.49
C HIS A 476 -33.89 -5.16 -23.41
N VAL A 477 -32.78 -5.64 -22.85
CA VAL A 477 -31.74 -6.35 -23.62
C VAL A 477 -32.24 -7.74 -24.01
N PRO A 478 -32.39 -8.05 -25.31
CA PRO A 478 -32.82 -9.39 -25.71
C PRO A 478 -31.74 -10.43 -25.37
N LEU A 479 -32.15 -11.49 -24.68
CA LEU A 479 -31.32 -12.64 -24.31
C LEU A 479 -32.09 -13.94 -24.70
N PRO A 480 -31.44 -14.97 -25.28
CA PRO A 480 -30.08 -14.93 -25.85
C PRO A 480 -30.03 -14.10 -27.14
N ARG A 481 -28.84 -13.59 -27.48
CA ARG A 481 -28.67 -12.80 -28.71
C ARG A 481 -28.32 -13.64 -29.91
N ALA A 482 -28.95 -13.37 -31.04
CA ALA A 482 -28.69 -14.08 -32.30
C ALA A 482 -27.23 -13.87 -32.75
N GLY A 483 -26.53 -14.97 -33.09
CA GLY A 483 -25.15 -14.92 -33.58
C GLY A 483 -24.07 -14.67 -32.54
N ALA A 484 -24.42 -14.57 -31.24
CA ALA A 484 -23.51 -14.35 -30.12
C ALA A 484 -23.38 -15.62 -29.25
N ARG A 485 -22.60 -15.49 -28.17
CA ARG A 485 -22.62 -16.49 -27.08
C ARG A 485 -24.02 -16.53 -26.45
N ALA A 486 -24.42 -17.67 -25.92
CA ALA A 486 -25.75 -17.83 -25.34
C ALA A 486 -26.06 -16.82 -24.23
N MET A 487 -25.06 -16.46 -23.45
CA MET A 487 -25.15 -15.42 -22.44
C MET A 487 -23.97 -14.48 -22.56
N GLU A 488 -24.24 -13.21 -22.85
CA GLU A 488 -23.22 -12.16 -22.85
C GLU A 488 -23.83 -10.90 -22.23
N LEU A 489 -23.24 -10.44 -21.12
CA LEU A 489 -23.77 -9.39 -20.29
C LEU A 489 -22.67 -8.64 -19.56
N MET A 490 -22.78 -7.32 -19.47
CA MET A 490 -21.90 -6.48 -18.66
C MET A 490 -22.72 -5.64 -17.69
N LEU A 491 -22.53 -5.85 -16.40
CA LEU A 491 -23.25 -5.18 -15.32
C LEU A 491 -22.33 -4.22 -14.57
N PRO A 492 -22.45 -2.90 -14.77
CA PRO A 492 -21.77 -1.94 -13.93
C PRO A 492 -22.37 -1.95 -12.52
N HIS A 493 -21.51 -1.93 -11.51
CA HIS A 493 -21.93 -1.91 -10.12
C HIS A 493 -20.89 -1.26 -9.22
N ARG A 494 -21.30 -0.88 -8.03
CA ARG A 494 -20.47 -0.35 -6.97
C ARG A 494 -20.09 -1.48 -6.00
N ASN A 495 -18.81 -1.53 -5.57
CA ASN A 495 -18.41 -2.41 -4.48
C ASN A 495 -18.60 -1.73 -3.10
N SER A 496 -18.18 -2.42 -2.01
CA SER A 496 -18.24 -1.90 -0.63
C SER A 496 -17.39 -0.65 -0.39
N ASP A 497 -16.41 -0.38 -1.25
CA ASP A 497 -15.47 0.74 -1.13
C ASP A 497 -15.77 1.85 -2.13
N ASP A 498 -17.01 1.89 -2.62
CA ASP A 498 -17.57 2.82 -3.61
C ASP A 498 -16.88 2.79 -5.00
N ARG A 499 -16.04 1.77 -5.27
CA ARG A 499 -15.34 1.59 -6.55
C ARG A 499 -16.28 1.16 -7.65
N LEU A 500 -16.13 1.76 -8.82
CA LEU A 500 -16.85 1.31 -10.02
C LEU A 500 -16.24 0.00 -10.52
N ARG A 501 -17.11 -0.98 -10.69
CA ARG A 501 -16.79 -2.30 -11.26
C ARG A 501 -17.74 -2.64 -12.38
N ILE A 502 -17.27 -3.49 -13.30
CA ILE A 502 -18.12 -4.17 -14.28
C ILE A 502 -18.00 -5.67 -14.04
N ARG A 503 -19.14 -6.33 -13.85
CA ARG A 503 -19.24 -7.78 -13.91
C ARG A 503 -19.54 -8.17 -15.34
N SER A 504 -18.59 -8.80 -16.01
CA SER A 504 -18.80 -9.37 -17.34
C SER A 504 -19.09 -10.87 -17.25
N VAL A 505 -20.11 -11.32 -17.96
CA VAL A 505 -20.48 -12.72 -18.14
C VAL A 505 -20.45 -13.01 -19.63
N ALA A 506 -19.77 -14.09 -20.03
CA ALA A 506 -19.61 -14.46 -21.43
C ALA A 506 -19.56 -16.00 -21.54
N ARG A 507 -20.72 -16.64 -21.77
CA ARG A 507 -20.88 -18.10 -21.75
C ARG A 507 -21.44 -18.65 -23.06
N ALA A 508 -20.87 -19.74 -23.51
CA ALA A 508 -21.39 -20.49 -24.68
C ALA A 508 -22.71 -21.22 -24.37
N SER A 509 -22.92 -21.57 -23.08
CA SER A 509 -24.17 -22.14 -22.58
C SER A 509 -24.51 -21.60 -21.21
N HIS A 510 -25.79 -21.39 -20.94
CA HIS A 510 -26.26 -20.79 -19.68
C HIS A 510 -27.61 -21.37 -19.29
N VAL A 511 -27.86 -21.52 -17.99
CA VAL A 511 -29.16 -21.85 -17.42
C VAL A 511 -29.62 -20.72 -16.53
N GLU A 512 -30.64 -19.99 -16.95
CA GLU A 512 -31.27 -18.92 -16.18
C GLU A 512 -32.41 -19.48 -15.35
N VAL A 513 -32.31 -19.41 -14.04
CA VAL A 513 -33.35 -19.90 -13.11
C VAL A 513 -34.56 -18.96 -13.16
N GLY A 514 -35.71 -19.49 -13.48
CA GLY A 514 -37.00 -18.83 -13.42
C GLY A 514 -37.65 -19.00 -12.05
N ASP A 515 -38.83 -19.58 -12.03
CA ASP A 515 -39.63 -19.80 -10.84
C ASP A 515 -39.22 -21.06 -10.07
N LEU A 516 -39.28 -20.99 -8.76
CA LEU A 516 -39.10 -22.11 -7.85
C LEU A 516 -40.35 -22.31 -7.01
N ALA A 517 -41.00 -23.49 -7.14
CA ALA A 517 -42.03 -23.92 -6.21
C ALA A 517 -41.40 -24.85 -5.14
N VAL A 518 -41.47 -24.44 -3.88
CA VAL A 518 -40.79 -25.13 -2.77
C VAL A 518 -41.82 -25.71 -1.81
N THR A 519 -41.83 -27.02 -1.64
CA THR A 519 -42.68 -27.76 -0.73
C THR A 519 -41.84 -28.52 0.32
N ALA A 520 -42.48 -29.18 1.27
CA ALA A 520 -41.77 -30.04 2.22
C ALA A 520 -41.16 -31.30 1.56
N GLN A 521 -41.59 -31.65 0.38
CA GLN A 521 -41.20 -32.88 -0.33
C GLN A 521 -40.30 -32.60 -1.54
N THR A 522 -40.51 -31.47 -2.23
CA THR A 522 -39.87 -31.18 -3.52
C THR A 522 -39.47 -29.72 -3.65
N VAL A 523 -38.42 -29.47 -4.43
CA VAL A 523 -38.13 -28.18 -5.05
C VAL A 523 -38.35 -28.32 -6.55
N GLU A 524 -39.45 -27.74 -7.04
CA GLU A 524 -39.76 -27.71 -8.46
C GLU A 524 -39.07 -26.51 -9.10
N LEU A 525 -38.19 -26.78 -10.06
CA LEU A 525 -37.36 -25.82 -10.77
C LEU A 525 -37.92 -25.57 -12.17
N GLN A 526 -38.19 -24.32 -12.50
CA GLN A 526 -38.38 -23.87 -13.87
C GLN A 526 -37.20 -22.98 -14.26
N ALA A 527 -36.60 -23.22 -15.42
CA ALA A 527 -35.46 -22.48 -15.91
C ALA A 527 -35.48 -22.39 -17.44
N GLU A 528 -34.66 -21.52 -17.99
CA GLU A 528 -34.39 -21.44 -19.42
C GLU A 528 -32.97 -21.91 -19.71
N TYR A 529 -32.80 -22.78 -20.68
CA TYR A 529 -31.49 -23.25 -21.12
C TYR A 529 -31.14 -22.63 -22.46
N TRP A 530 -30.05 -21.85 -22.48
CA TRP A 530 -29.51 -21.20 -23.66
C TRP A 530 -28.17 -21.85 -24.03
N GLY A 531 -28.00 -22.25 -25.28
CA GLY A 531 -26.76 -22.85 -25.78
C GLY A 531 -26.92 -24.25 -26.38
N GLY A 532 -28.17 -24.71 -26.62
CA GLY A 532 -28.47 -25.99 -27.27
C GLY A 532 -29.80 -26.55 -26.85
N GLU A 533 -30.07 -27.80 -27.25
CA GLU A 533 -31.25 -28.56 -26.86
C GLU A 533 -30.89 -29.63 -25.82
N LEU A 534 -31.88 -30.04 -25.04
CA LEU A 534 -31.69 -31.17 -24.13
C LEU A 534 -31.59 -32.47 -24.91
N GLY A 535 -30.51 -33.20 -24.76
CA GLY A 535 -30.31 -34.53 -25.34
C GLY A 535 -30.75 -35.65 -24.41
N ARG A 536 -30.55 -36.89 -24.87
CA ARG A 536 -30.88 -38.09 -24.09
C ARG A 536 -30.08 -38.09 -22.77
N GLY A 537 -30.78 -38.38 -21.67
CA GLY A 537 -30.15 -38.45 -20.34
C GLY A 537 -29.88 -37.06 -19.68
N ALA A 538 -30.57 -36.01 -20.17
CA ALA A 538 -30.50 -34.68 -19.54
C ALA A 538 -30.95 -34.73 -18.07
N GLN A 539 -30.18 -34.09 -17.18
CA GLN A 539 -30.43 -34.14 -15.73
C GLN A 539 -29.97 -32.91 -15.02
N ILE A 540 -30.65 -32.56 -13.92
CA ILE A 540 -30.14 -31.62 -12.91
C ILE A 540 -29.28 -32.41 -11.93
N GLU A 541 -28.10 -31.89 -11.66
CA GLU A 541 -27.13 -32.47 -10.71
C GLU A 541 -26.96 -31.55 -9.52
N ALA A 542 -27.23 -32.06 -8.31
CA ALA A 542 -26.85 -31.42 -7.07
C ALA A 542 -25.48 -32.00 -6.61
N VAL A 543 -24.45 -31.19 -6.65
CA VAL A 543 -23.07 -31.60 -6.36
C VAL A 543 -22.67 -31.05 -5.00
N LEU A 544 -22.25 -31.91 -4.07
CA LEU A 544 -21.83 -31.48 -2.75
C LEU A 544 -20.56 -30.62 -2.83
N ARG A 545 -20.62 -29.37 -2.37
CA ARG A 545 -19.52 -28.38 -2.50
C ARG A 545 -18.22 -28.86 -1.90
N LYS A 546 -18.27 -29.52 -0.74
CA LYS A 546 -17.09 -30.05 -0.01
C LYS A 546 -16.56 -31.37 -0.53
N ASP A 547 -17.40 -32.13 -1.26
CA ASP A 547 -17.03 -33.43 -1.82
C ASP A 547 -17.70 -33.63 -3.19
N LYS A 548 -17.00 -33.23 -4.23
CA LYS A 548 -17.51 -33.23 -5.61
C LYS A 548 -17.78 -34.62 -6.18
N SER A 549 -17.39 -35.70 -5.51
CA SER A 549 -17.71 -37.08 -5.89
C SER A 549 -19.14 -37.44 -5.52
N ARG A 550 -19.76 -36.71 -4.57
CA ARG A 550 -21.15 -36.91 -4.18
C ARG A 550 -22.07 -36.06 -5.05
N VAL A 551 -22.84 -36.73 -5.87
CA VAL A 551 -23.76 -36.12 -6.84
C VAL A 551 -25.13 -36.80 -6.71
N LEU A 552 -26.15 -35.98 -6.58
CA LEU A 552 -27.55 -36.42 -6.70
C LEU A 552 -28.07 -35.95 -8.05
N THR A 553 -28.84 -36.82 -8.74
CA THR A 553 -29.31 -36.55 -10.08
C THR A 553 -30.85 -36.60 -10.13
N PHE A 554 -31.42 -35.65 -10.87
CA PHE A 554 -32.85 -35.49 -11.07
C PHE A 554 -33.11 -35.27 -12.55
N PRO A 555 -34.16 -35.89 -13.16
CA PRO A 555 -34.45 -35.72 -14.60
C PRO A 555 -34.69 -34.25 -14.95
N ALA A 556 -34.10 -33.77 -16.03
CA ALA A 556 -34.45 -32.50 -16.66
C ALA A 556 -35.35 -32.72 -17.85
N LEU A 557 -36.51 -32.08 -17.85
CA LEU A 557 -37.53 -32.22 -18.88
C LEU A 557 -37.56 -30.97 -19.76
N ALA A 558 -37.60 -31.14 -21.06
CA ALA A 558 -37.77 -30.05 -22.01
C ALA A 558 -39.24 -29.56 -22.00
N GLY A 559 -39.39 -28.22 -21.95
CA GLY A 559 -40.66 -27.53 -22.17
C GLY A 559 -40.71 -26.89 -23.57
N GLU A 560 -41.59 -25.90 -23.75
CA GLU A 560 -41.63 -25.11 -24.99
C GLU A 560 -40.40 -24.22 -25.14
N GLY A 561 -39.77 -24.22 -26.31
CA GLY A 561 -38.61 -23.39 -26.62
C GLY A 561 -37.38 -23.74 -25.78
N THR A 562 -36.85 -22.76 -25.05
CA THR A 562 -35.69 -22.92 -24.20
C THR A 562 -36.01 -23.38 -22.76
N ARG A 563 -37.30 -23.53 -22.43
CA ARG A 563 -37.72 -23.88 -21.06
C ARG A 563 -37.33 -25.29 -20.69
N ILE A 564 -36.91 -25.43 -19.47
CA ILE A 564 -36.61 -26.71 -18.82
C ILE A 564 -37.28 -26.77 -17.46
N THR A 565 -37.67 -27.96 -17.04
CA THR A 565 -38.23 -28.20 -15.72
C THR A 565 -37.54 -29.38 -15.06
N SER A 566 -37.48 -29.38 -13.75
CA SER A 566 -36.97 -30.49 -12.95
C SER A 566 -37.56 -30.45 -11.55
N THR A 567 -37.73 -31.63 -10.97
CA THR A 567 -38.18 -31.77 -9.58
C THR A 567 -37.06 -32.37 -8.73
N VAL A 568 -36.56 -31.62 -7.79
CA VAL A 568 -35.53 -32.06 -6.82
C VAL A 568 -36.24 -32.63 -5.61
N ASP A 569 -36.03 -33.92 -5.33
CA ASP A 569 -36.55 -34.58 -4.15
C ASP A 569 -35.80 -34.15 -2.89
N CYS A 570 -36.53 -33.55 -1.97
CA CYS A 570 -35.99 -33.14 -0.68
C CYS A 570 -35.54 -34.32 0.21
N GLY A 571 -36.21 -35.48 0.05
CA GLY A 571 -35.84 -36.70 0.77
C GLY A 571 -34.45 -37.22 0.38
N ALA A 572 -34.10 -37.13 -0.91
CA ALA A 572 -32.78 -37.50 -1.41
C ALA A 572 -31.67 -36.62 -0.82
N LEU A 573 -31.87 -35.30 -0.79
CA LEU A 573 -30.91 -34.35 -0.17
C LEU A 573 -30.71 -34.60 1.32
N VAL A 574 -31.79 -34.91 2.02
CA VAL A 574 -31.79 -35.16 3.46
C VAL A 574 -31.19 -36.51 3.80
N GLY A 575 -31.42 -37.52 2.97
CA GLY A 575 -30.84 -38.86 3.12
C GLY A 575 -29.31 -38.85 3.09
N GLU A 576 -28.73 -37.91 2.32
CA GLU A 576 -27.31 -37.71 2.20
C GLU A 576 -26.74 -36.69 3.21
N HIS A 577 -27.58 -36.13 4.08
CA HIS A 577 -27.13 -35.10 5.03
C HIS A 577 -26.21 -35.65 6.12
N ALA A 578 -25.04 -35.03 6.26
CA ALA A 578 -24.07 -35.34 7.33
C ALA A 578 -23.54 -34.03 7.96
N GLY A 579 -23.45 -34.02 9.29
CA GLY A 579 -22.93 -32.87 10.02
C GLY A 579 -23.99 -31.84 10.42
N ALA A 580 -23.60 -30.59 10.57
CA ALA A 580 -24.50 -29.49 10.93
C ALA A 580 -25.10 -28.80 9.70
N GLU A 581 -24.32 -28.70 8.65
CA GLU A 581 -24.65 -27.97 7.43
C GLU A 581 -23.99 -28.61 6.20
N GLN A 582 -24.69 -28.66 5.07
CA GLN A 582 -24.14 -29.03 3.77
C GLN A 582 -24.67 -28.10 2.67
N ILE A 583 -23.85 -27.84 1.66
CA ILE A 583 -24.19 -27.01 0.50
C ILE A 583 -24.03 -27.84 -0.76
N TRP A 584 -25.07 -27.83 -1.58
CA TRP A 584 -25.15 -28.49 -2.86
C TRP A 584 -25.23 -27.45 -3.98
N ASP A 585 -24.21 -27.38 -4.83
CA ASP A 585 -24.22 -26.55 -6.03
C ASP A 585 -25.03 -27.26 -7.12
N VAL A 586 -25.93 -26.54 -7.78
CA VAL A 586 -26.88 -27.14 -8.73
C VAL A 586 -26.45 -26.83 -10.16
N TRP A 587 -26.43 -27.86 -10.98
CA TRP A 587 -25.97 -27.85 -12.36
C TRP A 587 -26.96 -28.53 -13.28
N LEU A 588 -27.02 -28.11 -14.56
CA LEU A 588 -27.63 -28.87 -15.65
C LEU A 588 -26.53 -29.68 -16.34
N ARG A 589 -26.78 -30.98 -16.55
CA ARG A 589 -26.10 -31.77 -17.57
C ARG A 589 -27.06 -31.93 -18.74
N PRO A 590 -26.84 -31.25 -19.88
CA PRO A 590 -27.85 -31.18 -20.94
C PRO A 590 -27.99 -32.48 -21.73
N ALA A 591 -27.03 -33.38 -21.69
CA ALA A 591 -27.07 -34.72 -22.28
C ALA A 591 -26.06 -35.64 -21.57
N GLU A 592 -26.18 -36.93 -21.78
CA GLU A 592 -25.20 -37.91 -21.29
C GLU A 592 -23.79 -37.60 -21.83
N GLY A 593 -22.80 -37.48 -20.91
CA GLY A 593 -21.43 -37.13 -21.25
C GLY A 593 -21.16 -35.64 -21.53
N ALA A 594 -22.17 -34.80 -21.59
CA ALA A 594 -22.00 -33.36 -21.80
C ALA A 594 -21.43 -32.66 -20.58
N GLU A 595 -20.79 -31.50 -20.78
CA GLU A 595 -20.31 -30.66 -19.70
C GLU A 595 -21.46 -30.08 -18.84
N ARG A 596 -21.19 -29.88 -17.57
CA ARG A 596 -22.13 -29.26 -16.63
C ARG A 596 -22.26 -27.77 -16.88
N VAL A 597 -23.50 -27.28 -16.89
CA VAL A 597 -23.81 -25.84 -16.96
C VAL A 597 -24.37 -25.39 -15.61
N PRO A 598 -23.81 -24.38 -14.97
CA PRO A 598 -24.30 -23.93 -13.67
C PRO A 598 -25.66 -23.25 -13.81
N LEU A 599 -26.58 -23.56 -12.89
CA LEU A 599 -27.82 -22.81 -12.77
C LEU A 599 -27.52 -21.45 -12.12
N SER A 600 -28.00 -20.39 -12.74
CA SER A 600 -27.72 -19.02 -12.28
C SER A 600 -28.96 -18.13 -12.43
N LYS A 601 -28.91 -16.96 -11.74
CA LYS A 601 -29.87 -15.87 -11.91
C LYS A 601 -29.11 -14.62 -12.30
N LEU A 602 -28.95 -14.38 -13.60
CA LEU A 602 -28.11 -13.32 -14.16
C LEU A 602 -28.86 -12.34 -15.05
N ALA A 603 -29.92 -12.80 -15.72
CA ALA A 603 -30.76 -11.97 -16.56
C ALA A 603 -31.74 -11.13 -15.71
N THR A 604 -31.21 -10.33 -14.80
CA THR A 604 -31.97 -9.50 -13.87
C THR A 604 -31.15 -8.25 -13.50
N ASP A 605 -31.84 -7.18 -13.16
CA ASP A 605 -31.24 -5.95 -12.59
C ASP A 605 -30.76 -6.13 -11.14
N VAL A 606 -30.98 -7.30 -10.55
CA VAL A 606 -30.56 -7.63 -9.19
C VAL A 606 -29.11 -8.10 -9.17
N LEU A 607 -28.21 -7.23 -8.76
CA LEU A 607 -26.75 -7.49 -8.73
C LEU A 607 -26.32 -8.53 -7.70
N GLN A 608 -27.07 -8.66 -6.60
CA GLN A 608 -26.79 -9.61 -5.52
C GLN A 608 -28.03 -10.45 -5.18
N PRO A 609 -28.34 -11.46 -5.97
CA PRO A 609 -29.55 -12.30 -5.79
C PRO A 609 -29.65 -12.97 -4.41
N ILE A 610 -28.51 -13.21 -3.75
CA ILE A 610 -28.44 -13.82 -2.41
C ILE A 610 -29.26 -13.08 -1.35
N ASN A 611 -29.34 -11.73 -1.47
CA ASN A 611 -29.99 -10.89 -0.47
C ASN A 611 -31.42 -10.48 -0.86
N VAL A 612 -31.86 -10.80 -2.06
CA VAL A 612 -33.13 -10.32 -2.63
C VAL A 612 -34.14 -11.43 -2.79
N PHE A 613 -33.72 -12.55 -3.37
CA PHE A 613 -34.65 -13.68 -3.59
C PHE A 613 -34.80 -14.51 -2.30
N THR A 614 -36.00 -14.54 -1.77
CA THR A 614 -36.34 -15.27 -0.54
C THR A 614 -37.27 -16.45 -0.88
N PHE A 615 -36.82 -17.65 -0.54
CA PHE A 615 -37.54 -18.87 -0.74
C PHE A 615 -38.00 -19.48 0.59
N PRO A 616 -39.13 -20.26 0.60
CA PRO A 616 -39.50 -21.04 1.79
C PRO A 616 -38.41 -22.03 2.19
N TRP A 617 -38.29 -22.31 3.50
CA TRP A 617 -37.40 -23.29 4.05
C TRP A 617 -38.16 -24.52 4.55
N PRO A 618 -38.43 -25.51 3.69
CA PRO A 618 -39.15 -26.70 4.10
C PRO A 618 -38.36 -27.51 5.12
N ARG A 619 -39.10 -28.10 6.04
CA ARG A 619 -38.55 -28.96 7.11
C ARG A 619 -38.90 -30.42 6.82
N VAL A 620 -37.85 -31.24 6.75
CA VAL A 620 -38.01 -32.70 6.56
C VAL A 620 -37.53 -33.39 7.82
N THR A 621 -38.36 -34.22 8.41
CA THR A 621 -38.07 -35.00 9.62
C THR A 621 -37.68 -36.42 9.26
N VAL A 622 -36.50 -36.85 9.66
CA VAL A 622 -35.98 -38.19 9.34
C VAL A 622 -35.71 -38.94 10.64
N ALA A 623 -36.13 -40.21 10.67
CA ALA A 623 -35.78 -41.08 11.78
C ALA A 623 -34.27 -41.40 11.78
N ARG A 624 -33.58 -41.21 12.88
CA ARG A 624 -32.16 -41.55 13.01
C ARG A 624 -31.94 -43.05 12.79
N ASP A 625 -31.01 -43.40 11.89
CA ASP A 625 -30.55 -44.79 11.75
C ASP A 625 -29.84 -45.25 13.02
N PRO A 626 -30.35 -46.27 13.71
CA PRO A 626 -29.78 -46.76 14.94
C PRO A 626 -28.43 -47.45 14.77
N ARG A 627 -27.98 -47.72 13.55
CA ARG A 627 -26.75 -48.49 13.32
C ARG A 627 -25.46 -47.64 13.45
N LYS A 628 -25.57 -46.32 13.44
CA LYS A 628 -24.39 -45.43 13.44
C LYS A 628 -23.84 -45.06 14.81
N THR A 629 -24.43 -45.48 15.94
CA THR A 629 -23.86 -45.24 17.29
C THR A 629 -24.12 -46.40 18.23
N LEU A 630 -23.08 -47.13 18.60
CA LEU A 630 -23.11 -48.19 19.65
C LEU A 630 -23.71 -47.70 20.98
N ARG A 631 -23.48 -46.46 21.39
CA ARG A 631 -24.05 -45.81 22.60
C ARG A 631 -25.58 -45.66 22.53
N ALA A 632 -26.15 -45.38 21.36
CA ALA A 632 -27.60 -45.24 21.21
C ALA A 632 -28.33 -46.61 21.24
N LYS A 633 -27.65 -47.71 20.89
CA LYS A 633 -28.17 -49.06 21.02
C LYS A 633 -28.25 -49.49 22.46
N ALA A 634 -27.22 -49.24 23.25
CA ALA A 634 -27.18 -49.54 24.68
C ALA A 634 -28.23 -48.73 25.47
N GLY A 635 -28.36 -47.44 25.20
CA GLY A 635 -29.36 -46.57 25.84
C GLY A 635 -30.81 -46.97 25.54
N ARG A 636 -31.12 -47.52 24.34
CA ARG A 636 -32.47 -48.01 24.01
C ARG A 636 -32.82 -49.30 24.72
N CYS A 637 -31.90 -50.24 24.82
CA CYS A 637 -32.12 -51.47 25.59
C CYS A 637 -32.47 -51.16 27.06
N VAL A 638 -31.71 -50.25 27.68
CA VAL A 638 -31.96 -49.84 29.08
C VAL A 638 -33.31 -49.11 29.20
N ALA A 639 -33.66 -48.20 28.26
CA ALA A 639 -34.93 -47.49 28.29
C ALA A 639 -36.15 -48.43 28.02
N THR A 640 -36.00 -49.44 27.15
CA THR A 640 -37.04 -50.44 26.91
C THR A 640 -37.35 -51.27 28.13
N VAL A 641 -36.31 -51.66 28.91
CA VAL A 641 -36.47 -52.39 30.16
C VAL A 641 -37.14 -51.49 31.22
N ARG A 642 -36.80 -50.21 31.31
CA ARG A 642 -37.40 -49.24 32.25
C ARG A 642 -38.87 -48.91 31.93
N ASN A 643 -39.30 -48.97 30.70
CA ASN A 643 -40.65 -48.61 30.25
C ASN A 643 -41.56 -49.82 30.04
N GLY A 644 -41.35 -50.93 30.77
CA GLY A 644 -42.23 -52.08 30.74
C GLY A 644 -42.32 -52.78 29.37
N GLY A 645 -41.25 -52.80 28.60
CA GLY A 645 -41.15 -53.47 27.33
C GLY A 645 -41.51 -52.65 26.08
N THR A 646 -41.99 -51.42 26.27
CA THR A 646 -42.32 -50.55 25.13
C THR A 646 -41.06 -49.73 24.71
N PRO A 647 -40.57 -49.90 23.49
CA PRO A 647 -39.39 -49.12 23.02
C PRO A 647 -39.76 -47.65 22.93
N PRO A 648 -38.87 -46.74 23.41
CA PRO A 648 -39.06 -45.29 23.26
C PRO A 648 -39.12 -44.90 21.76
N PRO A 649 -39.84 -43.82 21.42
CA PRO A 649 -39.91 -43.34 20.04
C PRO A 649 -38.49 -43.10 19.50
N ARG A 650 -38.29 -43.40 18.22
CA ARG A 650 -37.02 -43.22 17.57
C ARG A 650 -36.64 -41.73 17.58
N PRO A 651 -35.41 -41.34 17.99
CA PRO A 651 -35.03 -39.95 17.90
C PRO A 651 -35.04 -39.49 16.45
N VAL A 652 -35.72 -38.39 16.21
CA VAL A 652 -35.84 -37.77 14.90
C VAL A 652 -34.82 -36.61 14.74
N THR A 653 -34.42 -36.33 13.54
CA THR A 653 -33.64 -35.16 13.20
C THR A 653 -34.42 -34.35 12.14
N THR A 654 -34.61 -33.07 12.44
CA THR A 654 -35.21 -32.16 11.47
C THR A 654 -34.13 -31.48 10.67
N ILE A 655 -34.26 -31.44 9.36
CA ILE A 655 -33.35 -30.79 8.44
C ILE A 655 -34.15 -29.78 7.62
N GLU A 656 -33.71 -28.53 7.64
CA GLU A 656 -34.20 -27.49 6.76
C GLU A 656 -33.46 -27.52 5.43
N ILE A 657 -34.20 -27.36 4.33
CA ILE A 657 -33.64 -27.17 3.00
C ILE A 657 -33.83 -25.69 2.64
N ARG A 658 -32.75 -25.00 2.33
CA ARG A 658 -32.74 -23.57 2.04
C ARG A 658 -32.23 -23.33 0.62
N PRO A 659 -33.15 -23.17 -0.35
CA PRO A 659 -32.77 -22.71 -1.70
C PRO A 659 -32.23 -21.27 -1.61
N TYR A 660 -31.14 -20.97 -2.31
CA TYR A 660 -30.59 -19.63 -2.36
C TYR A 660 -29.66 -19.42 -3.57
N PHE A 661 -29.35 -18.17 -3.88
CA PHE A 661 -28.30 -17.83 -4.83
C PHE A 661 -27.04 -17.42 -4.08
N THR A 662 -25.88 -17.80 -4.60
CA THR A 662 -24.59 -17.37 -4.07
C THR A 662 -24.30 -15.92 -4.46
N SER A 663 -23.25 -15.31 -3.92
CA SER A 663 -22.75 -13.99 -4.36
C SER A 663 -22.36 -13.97 -5.85
N ALA A 664 -22.02 -15.12 -6.42
CA ALA A 664 -21.78 -15.30 -7.86
C ALA A 664 -23.07 -15.54 -8.67
N ALA A 665 -24.24 -15.35 -8.06
CA ALA A 665 -25.56 -15.60 -8.63
C ALA A 665 -25.80 -17.06 -9.06
N GLN A 666 -25.01 -18.02 -8.61
CA GLN A 666 -25.21 -19.45 -8.83
C GLN A 666 -26.25 -19.99 -7.85
N PHE A 667 -27.19 -20.81 -8.36
CA PHE A 667 -28.21 -21.47 -7.54
C PHE A 667 -27.60 -22.61 -6.72
N ALA A 668 -27.97 -22.70 -5.46
CA ALA A 668 -27.54 -23.74 -4.55
C ALA A 668 -28.63 -24.11 -3.55
N LEU A 669 -28.54 -25.33 -3.03
CA LEU A 669 -29.42 -25.86 -1.99
C LEU A 669 -28.56 -26.10 -0.71
N LYS A 670 -29.00 -25.53 0.38
CA LYS A 670 -28.32 -25.67 1.67
C LYS A 670 -29.19 -26.52 2.61
N THR A 671 -28.64 -27.61 3.12
CA THR A 671 -29.30 -28.43 4.15
C THR A 671 -28.72 -28.12 5.50
N VAL A 672 -29.57 -27.81 6.48
CA VAL A 672 -29.17 -27.39 7.84
C VAL A 672 -29.90 -28.24 8.86
N ARG A 673 -29.19 -28.82 9.82
CA ARG A 673 -29.80 -29.50 10.96
C ARG A 673 -30.36 -28.47 11.93
N VAL A 674 -31.64 -28.58 12.28
CA VAL A 674 -32.40 -27.71 13.19
C VAL A 674 -32.70 -28.40 14.49
#